data_903b224584cd8835139f9686267ed161
#
_entry.id   903b224584cd8835139f9686267ed161
#
_cell.length_a   1.000
_cell.length_b   1.000
_cell.length_c   1.000
_cell.angle_alpha   90.00
_cell.angle_beta   90.00
_cell.angle_gamma   90.00
#
_symmetry.space_group_name_H-M   'P 1'
#
loop_
_entity.id
_entity.type
_entity.pdbx_description
1 polymer ?
#
loop_
_entity_poly.entity_id
_entity_poly.type
_entity_poly.pdbx_seq_one_letter_code
_entity_poly.pdbx_strand_id
1 'polypeptide(L)'
;MLIKKMFRDMKKNWFPFVSILILSYLALFLYTGMSCSNIGIRQLRSEYHKETNLADIWIYGMDMTDDICGKIDAISDVDDSQLRMKLTAESTEGYQIDLYAEKENNITVPYNMDGADFDAGAQQGIWLNSRYAKAHDINVGDMFTIKWNGIEISQEIKGFIMSPEYEYYKAPEDVEPDFSHMGYAYMSYDSLKEILGDTMPSYNQIVVTIGNANASEVENDITAAIDDNYSQIFDQSNFNGLTAFDGELSQHDMFAYAFPIIFILIAILTIITTMGRIINNQRTQIGTMKALGIKRHKFIIHYIMFSLVVSAVGCIVGVITGPIVMGPVFNDFMPESYSMPKWGYSYSFKFYIVALAIVVICAFASYINCRKLINLNTVEILYARATKDAKNCLFEKLPFWKRFKFATKYNLRDMARAKIRSIIVVIGIGCGTILILCALGCNDTMDGMKSWMFDDLMKYDSSIRISTLTPKEEYTKIAEDEDGELLMSSSVEVRSDNGKETAKTGLTVPQSDKLYTITDTNKKVCGLKDDEIYITENFAKEHGIKTGDELEIRTSGENEWKKVKVTGLINNPNTQGIVMLESTLEKNGIDFVPTTIITSKSVDENKYENSDYVISVSSKSDMVKSWESNIEIFDVIIMIFVSFSFVLVFIVLQNAATLSFNERRKEFATLKVMGVKHTDLKKILRAQNLWLTIVGILAGMPFAIYVLRLMFETNGGDVDYVAEITPLTYIISAIITYIVSLAINTILSRKVRKIDMAESMKATE
;
A
#
# COMPACT_ATOMS: atom_id res chain seq x y z
N MET A 1 0.61 -8.09 -49.91
CA MET A 1 1.87 -7.35 -50.11
C MET A 1 2.26 -6.50 -48.89
N LEU A 2 1.38 -5.65 -48.38
CA LEU A 2 1.65 -4.75 -47.24
C LEU A 2 1.99 -5.49 -45.93
N ILE A 3 1.34 -6.62 -45.60
CA ILE A 3 1.62 -7.43 -44.41
C ILE A 3 3.03 -8.03 -44.45
N LYS A 4 3.46 -8.61 -45.60
CA LYS A 4 4.84 -9.12 -45.70
C LYS A 4 5.88 -7.99 -45.59
N LYS A 5 5.56 -6.78 -46.11
CA LYS A 5 6.39 -5.60 -45.94
C LYS A 5 6.47 -5.21 -44.46
N MET A 6 5.36 -5.23 -43.71
CA MET A 6 5.30 -4.92 -42.29
C MET A 6 6.28 -5.79 -41.48
N PHE A 7 6.22 -7.10 -41.59
CA PHE A 7 7.12 -8.00 -40.88
C PHE A 7 8.59 -7.80 -41.22
N ARG A 8 8.89 -7.51 -42.51
CA ARG A 8 10.26 -7.22 -42.96
C ARG A 8 10.76 -5.91 -42.33
N ASP A 9 9.93 -4.88 -42.29
CA ASP A 9 10.27 -3.58 -41.71
C ASP A 9 10.40 -3.67 -40.19
N MET A 10 9.58 -4.49 -39.51
CA MET A 10 9.71 -4.83 -38.11
C MET A 10 11.06 -5.53 -37.83
N LYS A 11 11.41 -6.54 -38.60
CA LYS A 11 12.69 -7.25 -38.46
C LYS A 11 13.90 -6.32 -38.63
N LYS A 12 13.83 -5.37 -39.60
CA LYS A 12 14.90 -4.40 -39.84
C LYS A 12 15.06 -3.39 -38.71
N ASN A 13 13.96 -3.06 -38.02
CA ASN A 13 13.92 -2.11 -36.89
C ASN A 13 13.38 -2.80 -35.61
N TRP A 14 13.82 -3.99 -35.30
CA TRP A 14 13.21 -4.86 -34.30
C TRP A 14 13.18 -4.25 -32.89
N PHE A 15 14.23 -3.52 -32.50
CA PHE A 15 14.40 -3.07 -31.11
C PHE A 15 13.25 -2.15 -30.61
N PRO A 16 12.82 -1.07 -31.30
CA PRO A 16 11.69 -0.26 -30.85
C PRO A 16 10.37 -1.05 -30.75
N PHE A 17 10.18 -2.06 -31.59
CA PHE A 17 8.98 -2.90 -31.52
C PHE A 17 9.02 -3.84 -30.31
N VAL A 18 10.17 -4.43 -30.02
CA VAL A 18 10.38 -5.20 -28.79
C VAL A 18 10.19 -4.31 -27.55
N SER A 19 10.64 -3.05 -27.60
CA SER A 19 10.39 -2.11 -26.51
C SER A 19 8.90 -1.85 -26.27
N ILE A 20 8.10 -1.67 -27.34
CA ILE A 20 6.65 -1.50 -27.23
C ILE A 20 6.00 -2.77 -26.69
N LEU A 21 6.46 -3.94 -27.13
CA LEU A 21 5.99 -5.24 -26.65
C LEU A 21 6.24 -5.39 -25.14
N ILE A 22 7.49 -5.14 -24.71
CA ILE A 22 7.85 -5.27 -23.28
C ILE A 22 7.06 -4.27 -22.42
N LEU A 23 6.90 -3.01 -22.87
CA LEU A 23 6.14 -2.00 -22.12
C LEU A 23 4.65 -2.38 -22.02
N SER A 24 4.03 -2.87 -23.11
CA SER A 24 2.64 -3.34 -23.09
C SER A 24 2.49 -4.61 -22.24
N TYR A 25 3.48 -5.48 -22.29
CA TYR A 25 3.56 -6.68 -21.46
C TYR A 25 3.64 -6.33 -19.98
N LEU A 26 4.61 -5.48 -19.58
CA LEU A 26 4.80 -5.09 -18.17
C LEU A 26 3.58 -4.35 -17.62
N ALA A 27 2.97 -3.46 -18.39
CA ALA A 27 1.77 -2.77 -17.98
C ALA A 27 0.64 -3.75 -17.64
N LEU A 28 0.42 -4.75 -18.48
CA LEU A 28 -0.66 -5.69 -18.24
C LEU A 28 -0.30 -6.82 -17.29
N PHE A 29 0.97 -7.22 -17.28
CA PHE A 29 1.51 -8.19 -16.32
C PHE A 29 1.31 -7.72 -14.87
N LEU A 30 1.68 -6.46 -14.54
CA LEU A 30 1.48 -5.89 -13.21
C LEU A 30 0.00 -5.73 -12.88
N TYR A 31 -0.78 -5.15 -13.80
CA TYR A 31 -2.22 -4.99 -13.59
C TYR A 31 -2.90 -6.32 -13.28
N THR A 32 -2.71 -7.32 -14.14
CA THR A 32 -3.40 -8.60 -13.98
C THR A 32 -2.82 -9.44 -12.85
N GLY A 33 -1.51 -9.32 -12.59
CA GLY A 33 -0.84 -10.03 -11.51
C GLY A 33 -1.31 -9.59 -10.13
N MET A 34 -1.39 -8.29 -9.87
CA MET A 34 -1.88 -7.75 -8.59
C MET A 34 -3.41 -7.89 -8.48
N SER A 35 -4.15 -7.50 -9.52
CA SER A 35 -5.62 -7.56 -9.47
C SER A 35 -6.18 -8.99 -9.38
N CYS A 36 -5.47 -10.02 -9.89
CA CYS A 36 -5.99 -11.39 -9.80
C CYS A 36 -5.97 -11.90 -8.35
N SER A 37 -4.95 -11.54 -7.58
CA SER A 37 -4.87 -11.86 -6.15
C SER A 37 -5.98 -11.16 -5.38
N ASN A 38 -6.11 -9.83 -5.53
CA ASN A 38 -7.17 -9.07 -4.85
C ASN A 38 -8.58 -9.60 -5.17
N ILE A 39 -8.87 -9.91 -6.43
CA ILE A 39 -10.17 -10.44 -6.82
C ILE A 39 -10.41 -11.81 -6.18
N GLY A 40 -9.38 -12.68 -6.20
CA GLY A 40 -9.48 -14.01 -5.60
C GLY A 40 -9.67 -13.95 -4.08
N ILE A 41 -8.87 -13.13 -3.40
CA ILE A 41 -8.96 -12.93 -1.95
C ILE A 41 -10.33 -12.36 -1.56
N ARG A 42 -10.80 -11.28 -2.21
CA ARG A 42 -12.14 -10.69 -1.93
C ARG A 42 -13.27 -11.68 -2.18
N GLN A 43 -13.15 -12.54 -3.19
CA GLN A 43 -14.14 -13.58 -3.45
C GLN A 43 -14.15 -14.63 -2.32
N LEU A 44 -12.98 -15.19 -1.98
CA LEU A 44 -12.85 -16.20 -0.92
C LEU A 44 -13.24 -15.65 0.46
N ARG A 45 -12.88 -14.38 0.74
CA ARG A 45 -13.30 -13.66 1.94
C ARG A 45 -14.83 -13.51 2.01
N SER A 46 -15.47 -13.10 0.91
CA SER A 46 -16.93 -13.01 0.85
C SER A 46 -17.64 -14.37 1.01
N GLU A 47 -17.04 -15.44 0.49
CA GLU A 47 -17.53 -16.81 0.71
C GLU A 47 -17.35 -17.22 2.17
N TYR A 48 -16.20 -16.91 2.78
CA TYR A 48 -15.89 -17.17 4.19
C TYR A 48 -16.86 -16.44 5.13
N HIS A 49 -17.10 -15.13 4.93
CA HIS A 49 -18.05 -14.35 5.73
C HIS A 49 -19.49 -14.91 5.63
N LYS A 50 -19.90 -15.36 4.44
CA LYS A 50 -21.23 -15.98 4.26
C LYS A 50 -21.33 -17.37 4.90
N GLU A 51 -20.28 -18.20 4.76
CA GLU A 51 -20.25 -19.54 5.33
C GLU A 51 -20.26 -19.51 6.87
N THR A 52 -19.63 -18.49 7.45
CA THR A 52 -19.55 -18.29 8.89
C THR A 52 -20.65 -17.38 9.44
N ASN A 53 -21.53 -16.85 8.61
CA ASN A 53 -22.57 -15.89 9.00
C ASN A 53 -22.00 -14.76 9.87
N LEU A 54 -20.94 -14.07 9.35
CA LEU A 54 -20.26 -13.00 10.07
C LEU A 54 -21.26 -11.93 10.50
N ALA A 55 -21.18 -11.49 11.75
CA ALA A 55 -21.99 -10.40 12.29
C ALA A 55 -21.78 -9.10 11.49
N ASP A 56 -22.82 -8.28 11.43
CA ASP A 56 -22.78 -6.94 10.86
C ASP A 56 -22.50 -5.87 11.92
N ILE A 57 -22.97 -6.14 13.18
CA ILE A 57 -22.79 -5.22 14.31
C ILE A 57 -22.38 -6.02 15.56
N TRP A 58 -21.42 -5.48 16.31
CA TRP A 58 -20.95 -5.98 17.60
C TRP A 58 -21.24 -4.95 18.67
N ILE A 59 -21.94 -5.39 19.75
CA ILE A 59 -22.31 -4.56 20.89
C ILE A 59 -21.60 -5.11 22.12
N TYR A 60 -20.78 -4.32 22.74
CA TYR A 60 -20.10 -4.65 23.99
C TYR A 60 -20.76 -3.92 25.14
N GLY A 61 -20.87 -4.56 26.29
CA GLY A 61 -21.41 -3.93 27.49
C GLY A 61 -21.33 -4.85 28.69
N MET A 62 -21.72 -4.34 29.84
CA MET A 62 -21.86 -5.15 31.06
C MET A 62 -23.28 -5.68 31.17
N ASP A 63 -23.42 -6.90 31.71
CA ASP A 63 -24.72 -7.51 32.02
C ASP A 63 -25.69 -7.56 30.82
N MET A 64 -25.18 -7.98 29.65
CA MET A 64 -26.02 -8.23 28.48
C MET A 64 -26.97 -9.41 28.75
N THR A 65 -28.26 -9.24 28.42
CA THR A 65 -29.33 -10.19 28.76
C THR A 65 -30.18 -10.55 27.57
N ASP A 66 -30.95 -11.66 27.68
CA ASP A 66 -31.92 -12.07 26.68
C ASP A 66 -33.00 -10.98 26.45
N ASP A 67 -33.33 -10.14 27.44
CA ASP A 67 -34.26 -9.01 27.30
C ASP A 67 -33.69 -7.93 26.35
N ILE A 68 -32.39 -7.68 26.42
CA ILE A 68 -31.68 -6.74 25.53
C ILE A 68 -31.69 -7.30 24.09
N CYS A 69 -31.34 -8.57 23.90
CA CYS A 69 -31.46 -9.23 22.59
C CYS A 69 -32.87 -9.13 22.03
N GLY A 70 -33.91 -9.42 22.87
CA GLY A 70 -35.30 -9.32 22.44
C GLY A 70 -35.73 -7.90 22.01
N LYS A 71 -35.16 -6.85 22.59
CA LYS A 71 -35.38 -5.47 22.12
C LYS A 71 -34.70 -5.20 20.78
N ILE A 72 -33.49 -5.74 20.57
CA ILE A 72 -32.75 -5.63 19.32
C ILE A 72 -33.46 -6.39 18.22
N ASP A 73 -33.89 -7.63 18.46
CA ASP A 73 -34.64 -8.45 17.50
C ASP A 73 -36.01 -7.85 17.12
N ALA A 74 -36.57 -6.96 17.94
CA ALA A 74 -37.81 -6.26 17.63
C ALA A 74 -37.60 -5.12 16.57
N ILE A 75 -36.40 -4.77 16.24
CA ILE A 75 -36.06 -3.78 15.22
C ILE A 75 -36.26 -4.43 13.84
N SER A 76 -37.01 -3.77 12.95
CA SER A 76 -37.46 -4.35 11.68
C SER A 76 -36.34 -4.74 10.72
N ASP A 77 -35.19 -4.12 10.85
CA ASP A 77 -34.04 -4.29 9.97
C ASP A 77 -32.97 -5.22 10.57
N VAL A 78 -33.20 -5.79 11.73
CA VAL A 78 -32.40 -6.84 12.36
C VAL A 78 -32.92 -8.20 11.94
N ASP A 79 -32.03 -9.07 11.45
CA ASP A 79 -32.36 -10.44 11.08
C ASP A 79 -32.28 -11.39 12.28
N ASP A 80 -31.22 -11.31 13.09
CA ASP A 80 -30.98 -12.14 14.26
C ASP A 80 -29.98 -11.48 15.19
N SER A 81 -30.06 -11.76 16.52
CA SER A 81 -29.06 -11.34 17.50
C SER A 81 -28.68 -12.47 18.46
N GLN A 82 -27.42 -12.53 18.86
CA GLN A 82 -26.90 -13.61 19.71
C GLN A 82 -26.06 -13.07 20.85
N LEU A 83 -26.34 -13.53 22.06
CA LEU A 83 -25.53 -13.29 23.25
C LEU A 83 -24.25 -14.12 23.22
N ARG A 84 -23.15 -13.50 23.59
CA ARG A 84 -21.88 -14.20 23.72
C ARG A 84 -21.05 -13.59 24.87
N MET A 85 -20.16 -14.38 25.44
CA MET A 85 -19.21 -13.93 26.44
C MET A 85 -17.82 -13.93 25.84
N LYS A 86 -17.10 -12.84 26.02
CA LYS A 86 -15.69 -12.73 25.67
C LYS A 86 -14.87 -12.48 26.93
N LEU A 87 -13.89 -13.34 27.20
CA LEU A 87 -12.94 -13.20 28.30
C LEU A 87 -11.53 -13.08 27.73
N THR A 88 -10.72 -12.21 28.30
CA THR A 88 -9.29 -12.18 28.00
C THR A 88 -8.57 -13.01 29.06
N ALA A 89 -8.04 -14.13 28.65
CA ALA A 89 -7.29 -15.09 29.45
C ALA A 89 -5.81 -15.12 29.00
N GLU A 90 -4.98 -15.85 29.74
CA GLU A 90 -3.57 -16.07 29.42
C GLU A 90 -3.29 -17.56 29.24
N SER A 91 -2.43 -17.91 28.32
CA SER A 91 -1.87 -19.24 28.22
C SER A 91 -0.89 -19.52 29.38
N THR A 92 -0.49 -20.76 29.56
CA THR A 92 0.56 -21.12 30.54
C THR A 92 1.93 -20.46 30.26
N GLU A 93 2.14 -19.96 29.07
CA GLU A 93 3.34 -19.26 28.64
C GLU A 93 3.21 -17.72 28.74
N GLY A 94 2.06 -17.21 29.23
CA GLY A 94 1.83 -15.78 29.44
C GLY A 94 1.29 -15.04 28.20
N TYR A 95 0.91 -15.77 27.14
CA TYR A 95 0.35 -15.14 25.92
C TYR A 95 -1.16 -14.94 26.02
N GLN A 96 -1.66 -13.87 25.40
CA GLN A 96 -3.08 -13.54 25.43
C GLN A 96 -3.91 -14.56 24.64
N ILE A 97 -4.98 -15.05 25.26
CA ILE A 97 -6.01 -15.88 24.63
C ILE A 97 -7.38 -15.25 24.85
N ASP A 98 -8.00 -14.77 23.79
CA ASP A 98 -9.40 -14.32 23.83
C ASP A 98 -10.33 -15.55 23.83
N LEU A 99 -10.96 -15.83 24.97
CA LEU A 99 -11.87 -16.95 25.14
C LEU A 99 -13.30 -16.50 24.89
N TYR A 100 -13.97 -17.14 23.94
CA TYR A 100 -15.39 -16.97 23.66
C TYR A 100 -16.20 -18.13 24.26
N ALA A 101 -17.27 -17.79 24.94
CA ALA A 101 -18.21 -18.77 25.46
C ALA A 101 -19.62 -18.47 24.92
N GLU A 102 -20.23 -19.47 24.27
CA GLU A 102 -21.48 -19.35 23.53
C GLU A 102 -22.45 -20.45 23.90
N LYS A 103 -23.75 -20.13 23.96
CA LYS A 103 -24.85 -21.11 24.06
C LYS A 103 -25.40 -21.55 22.73
N GLU A 104 -25.32 -20.67 21.75
CA GLU A 104 -25.76 -20.83 20.39
C GLU A 104 -24.62 -20.53 19.44
N ASN A 105 -24.65 -21.05 18.26
CA ASN A 105 -23.61 -20.91 17.26
C ASN A 105 -24.23 -20.59 15.91
N ASN A 106 -24.98 -19.47 15.83
CA ASN A 106 -25.71 -19.06 14.65
C ASN A 106 -25.05 -17.87 13.92
N ILE A 107 -24.42 -16.97 14.67
CA ILE A 107 -23.79 -15.76 14.15
C ILE A 107 -22.29 -15.83 14.44
N THR A 108 -21.49 -15.49 13.44
CA THR A 108 -20.01 -15.53 13.51
C THR A 108 -19.49 -16.93 13.87
N VAL A 109 -20.01 -17.93 13.19
CA VAL A 109 -19.64 -19.33 13.38
C VAL A 109 -18.15 -19.54 13.10
N PRO A 110 -17.34 -20.08 14.04
CA PRO A 110 -15.94 -20.34 13.78
C PRO A 110 -15.76 -21.41 12.69
N TYR A 111 -14.90 -21.12 11.70
CA TYR A 111 -14.60 -22.03 10.60
C TYR A 111 -13.69 -23.17 11.07
N ASN A 112 -14.10 -24.41 10.84
CA ASN A 112 -13.30 -25.58 11.21
C ASN A 112 -12.09 -25.74 10.26
N MET A 113 -10.90 -25.85 10.87
CA MET A 113 -9.65 -26.11 10.16
C MET A 113 -9.17 -27.55 10.29
N ASP A 114 -9.39 -28.18 11.46
CA ASP A 114 -9.05 -29.57 11.75
C ASP A 114 -9.79 -30.05 13.01
N GLY A 115 -10.04 -31.35 13.11
CA GLY A 115 -10.77 -31.96 14.24
C GLY A 115 -12.28 -31.80 14.14
N ALA A 116 -12.95 -31.63 15.27
CA ALA A 116 -14.41 -31.51 15.36
C ALA A 116 -14.86 -30.07 15.11
N ASP A 117 -16.05 -29.92 14.51
CA ASP A 117 -16.74 -28.62 14.44
C ASP A 117 -17.06 -28.11 15.84
N PHE A 118 -17.13 -26.76 15.99
CA PHE A 118 -17.49 -26.14 17.25
C PHE A 118 -18.95 -26.51 17.62
N ASP A 119 -19.13 -27.02 18.82
CA ASP A 119 -20.44 -27.39 19.38
C ASP A 119 -20.70 -26.56 20.65
N ALA A 120 -21.59 -25.57 20.56
CA ALA A 120 -22.00 -24.75 21.69
C ALA A 120 -22.74 -25.54 22.79
N GLY A 121 -23.25 -26.76 22.51
CA GLY A 121 -23.85 -27.65 23.46
C GLY A 121 -22.90 -28.66 24.11
N ALA A 122 -21.61 -28.63 23.77
CA ALA A 122 -20.61 -29.54 24.32
C ALA A 122 -20.42 -29.37 25.83
N GLN A 123 -20.37 -30.47 26.54
CA GLN A 123 -20.14 -30.45 28.01
C GLN A 123 -18.70 -30.20 28.38
N GLN A 124 -17.75 -30.54 27.52
CA GLN A 124 -16.30 -30.38 27.74
C GLN A 124 -15.59 -30.17 26.41
N GLY A 125 -14.47 -29.47 26.45
CA GLY A 125 -13.59 -29.25 25.34
C GLY A 125 -13.41 -27.79 24.97
N ILE A 126 -12.31 -27.50 24.28
CA ILE A 126 -11.95 -26.20 23.79
C ILE A 126 -11.57 -26.29 22.30
N TRP A 127 -11.97 -25.28 21.53
CA TRP A 127 -11.58 -25.13 20.12
C TRP A 127 -10.61 -23.98 20.01
N LEU A 128 -9.39 -24.28 19.57
CA LEU A 128 -8.28 -23.32 19.58
C LEU A 128 -8.01 -22.74 18.19
N ASN A 129 -7.58 -21.50 18.16
CA ASN A 129 -7.12 -20.84 16.95
C ASN A 129 -6.00 -21.67 16.27
N SER A 130 -6.16 -21.98 14.98
CA SER A 130 -5.25 -22.82 14.22
C SER A 130 -3.86 -22.20 14.01
N ARG A 131 -3.75 -20.87 13.97
CA ARG A 131 -2.46 -20.17 13.79
C ARG A 131 -1.64 -20.21 15.07
N TYR A 132 -2.29 -19.95 16.20
CA TYR A 132 -1.66 -20.07 17.51
C TYR A 132 -1.23 -21.51 17.80
N ALA A 133 -2.12 -22.48 17.57
CA ALA A 133 -1.80 -23.89 17.74
C ALA A 133 -0.59 -24.34 16.92
N LYS A 134 -0.51 -23.90 15.67
CA LYS A 134 0.64 -24.19 14.79
C LYS A 134 1.94 -23.53 15.27
N ALA A 135 1.89 -22.31 15.80
CA ALA A 135 3.05 -21.60 16.31
C ALA A 135 3.67 -22.28 17.56
N HIS A 136 2.83 -22.94 18.37
CA HIS A 136 3.22 -23.63 19.60
C HIS A 136 3.27 -25.17 19.48
N ASP A 137 3.23 -25.73 18.26
CA ASP A 137 3.26 -27.19 18.02
C ASP A 137 2.20 -27.98 18.80
N ILE A 138 1.01 -27.37 19.02
CA ILE A 138 -0.12 -27.98 19.74
C ILE A 138 -0.95 -28.84 18.79
N ASN A 139 -1.46 -29.99 19.26
CA ASN A 139 -2.24 -30.95 18.46
C ASN A 139 -3.67 -31.12 19.01
N VAL A 140 -4.60 -31.53 18.14
CA VAL A 140 -5.95 -31.94 18.54
C VAL A 140 -5.85 -33.14 19.50
N GLY A 141 -6.54 -33.07 20.63
CA GLY A 141 -6.48 -34.06 21.71
C GLY A 141 -5.52 -33.71 22.85
N ASP A 142 -4.65 -32.70 22.67
CA ASP A 142 -3.80 -32.21 23.75
C ASP A 142 -4.64 -31.45 24.81
N MET A 143 -4.15 -31.42 26.05
CA MET A 143 -4.74 -30.58 27.10
C MET A 143 -4.21 -29.16 26.98
N PHE A 144 -5.09 -28.21 26.86
CA PHE A 144 -4.79 -26.78 26.80
C PHE A 144 -5.27 -26.10 28.08
N THR A 145 -4.38 -25.39 28.74
CA THR A 145 -4.68 -24.68 29.98
C THR A 145 -4.50 -23.19 29.78
N ILE A 146 -5.52 -22.44 30.17
CA ILE A 146 -5.50 -20.98 30.21
C ILE A 146 -5.86 -20.51 31.63
N LYS A 147 -5.43 -19.32 31.99
CA LYS A 147 -5.72 -18.68 33.29
C LYS A 147 -6.60 -17.47 33.06
N TRP A 148 -7.66 -17.35 33.83
CA TRP A 148 -8.50 -16.16 33.89
C TRP A 148 -8.73 -15.75 35.33
N ASN A 149 -8.30 -14.55 35.74
CA ASN A 149 -8.38 -14.03 37.11
C ASN A 149 -7.87 -15.04 38.16
N GLY A 150 -6.75 -15.71 37.87
CA GLY A 150 -6.16 -16.72 38.76
C GLY A 150 -6.84 -18.09 38.76
N ILE A 151 -7.92 -18.28 37.99
CA ILE A 151 -8.61 -19.58 37.83
C ILE A 151 -8.04 -20.28 36.60
N GLU A 152 -7.59 -21.53 36.79
CA GLU A 152 -7.13 -22.38 35.70
C GLU A 152 -8.31 -23.05 34.98
N ILE A 153 -8.37 -22.89 33.69
CA ILE A 153 -9.33 -23.55 32.78
C ILE A 153 -8.55 -24.51 31.92
N SER A 154 -8.64 -25.81 32.22
CA SER A 154 -7.90 -26.85 31.50
C SER A 154 -8.88 -27.75 30.75
N GLN A 155 -8.77 -27.82 29.43
CA GLN A 155 -9.67 -28.56 28.55
C GLN A 155 -8.91 -29.28 27.45
N GLU A 156 -9.47 -30.40 26.99
CA GLU A 156 -8.98 -31.12 25.80
C GLU A 156 -9.35 -30.34 24.52
N ILE A 157 -8.38 -30.12 23.65
CA ILE A 157 -8.61 -29.50 22.34
C ILE A 157 -9.41 -30.46 21.45
N LYS A 158 -10.60 -30.05 21.05
CA LYS A 158 -11.50 -30.84 20.18
C LYS A 158 -11.30 -30.52 18.70
N GLY A 159 -10.87 -29.33 18.38
CA GLY A 159 -10.60 -28.92 17.00
C GLY A 159 -9.85 -27.61 16.92
N PHE A 160 -9.35 -27.34 15.72
CA PHE A 160 -8.72 -26.08 15.36
C PHE A 160 -9.66 -25.27 14.50
N ILE A 161 -9.76 -23.98 14.80
CA ILE A 161 -10.73 -23.07 14.17
C ILE A 161 -10.05 -21.81 13.66
N MET A 162 -10.76 -21.11 12.75
CA MET A 162 -10.54 -19.72 12.39
C MET A 162 -11.83 -18.92 12.55
N SER A 163 -11.77 -17.75 13.18
CA SER A 163 -12.91 -16.84 13.30
C SER A 163 -12.78 -15.71 12.28
N PRO A 164 -13.88 -15.34 11.59
CA PRO A 164 -13.86 -14.26 10.61
C PRO A 164 -13.67 -12.88 11.24
N GLU A 165 -13.79 -12.74 12.56
CA GLU A 165 -13.48 -11.50 13.28
C GLU A 165 -11.98 -11.26 13.42
N TYR A 166 -11.16 -12.29 13.26
CA TYR A 166 -9.73 -12.28 13.43
C TYR A 166 -8.97 -12.42 12.10
N GLU A 167 -9.43 -11.73 11.05
CA GLU A 167 -8.70 -11.66 9.79
C GLU A 167 -7.38 -10.92 9.93
N TYR A 168 -7.35 -9.87 10.77
CA TYR A 168 -6.17 -9.17 11.23
C TYR A 168 -6.23 -9.04 12.76
N TYR A 169 -5.23 -9.57 13.45
CA TYR A 169 -5.14 -9.44 14.90
C TYR A 169 -3.69 -9.52 15.35
N LYS A 170 -3.38 -8.82 16.42
CA LYS A 170 -2.08 -8.81 17.06
C LYS A 170 -2.23 -8.60 18.56
N ALA A 171 -1.25 -9.04 19.32
CA ALA A 171 -1.18 -8.65 20.73
C ALA A 171 -1.04 -7.12 20.83
N PRO A 172 -1.58 -6.48 21.85
CA PRO A 172 -1.52 -5.02 21.98
C PRO A 172 -0.10 -4.44 22.07
N GLU A 173 0.84 -5.26 22.53
CA GLU A 173 2.27 -4.96 22.55
C GLU A 173 2.96 -5.08 21.19
N ASP A 174 2.41 -5.88 20.28
CA ASP A 174 3.00 -6.08 18.97
C ASP A 174 2.67 -4.92 18.04
N VAL A 175 3.60 -4.58 17.19
CA VAL A 175 3.38 -3.58 16.13
C VAL A 175 2.71 -4.21 14.92
N GLU A 176 3.07 -5.46 14.62
CA GLU A 176 2.55 -6.28 13.53
C GLU A 176 2.09 -7.63 14.07
N PRO A 177 1.22 -8.36 13.37
CA PRO A 177 0.74 -9.66 13.79
C PRO A 177 1.85 -10.68 14.05
N ASP A 178 1.91 -11.20 15.27
CA ASP A 178 2.64 -12.40 15.63
C ASP A 178 1.65 -13.39 16.25
N PHE A 179 1.33 -14.42 15.48
CA PHE A 179 0.33 -15.40 15.88
C PHE A 179 0.79 -16.33 17.00
N SER A 180 2.03 -16.21 17.47
CA SER A 180 2.53 -16.87 18.67
C SER A 180 2.20 -16.10 19.95
N HIS A 181 2.05 -14.77 19.88
CA HIS A 181 1.81 -13.92 21.04
C HIS A 181 0.33 -13.76 21.41
N MET A 182 -0.56 -14.04 20.47
CA MET A 182 -2.00 -13.92 20.70
C MET A 182 -2.77 -15.00 19.97
N GLY A 183 -3.71 -15.62 20.67
CA GLY A 183 -4.67 -16.55 20.11
C GLY A 183 -6.09 -16.26 20.57
N TYR A 184 -7.01 -17.06 20.10
CA TYR A 184 -8.41 -17.10 20.59
C TYR A 184 -8.90 -18.53 20.65
N ALA A 185 -9.86 -18.76 21.53
CA ALA A 185 -10.47 -20.07 21.74
C ALA A 185 -11.98 -19.93 21.93
N TYR A 186 -12.69 -20.99 21.62
CA TYR A 186 -14.13 -21.11 21.81
C TYR A 186 -14.46 -22.25 22.74
N MET A 187 -15.42 -22.05 23.61
CA MET A 187 -15.99 -23.07 24.52
C MET A 187 -17.53 -22.97 24.57
N SER A 188 -18.19 -24.03 24.96
CA SER A 188 -19.59 -23.97 25.35
C SER A 188 -19.75 -23.11 26.63
N TYR A 189 -20.77 -22.25 26.63
CA TYR A 189 -21.09 -21.43 27.81
C TYR A 189 -21.38 -22.29 29.06
N ASP A 190 -22.10 -23.41 28.88
CA ASP A 190 -22.45 -24.30 29.99
C ASP A 190 -21.23 -25.03 30.55
N SER A 191 -20.27 -25.42 29.68
CA SER A 191 -19.00 -25.98 30.09
C SER A 191 -18.16 -24.99 30.89
N LEU A 192 -18.06 -23.74 30.43
CA LEU A 192 -17.32 -22.70 31.16
C LEU A 192 -17.99 -22.37 32.49
N LYS A 193 -19.33 -22.33 32.55
CA LYS A 193 -20.09 -22.09 33.76
C LYS A 193 -19.90 -23.19 34.80
N GLU A 194 -19.76 -24.44 34.38
CA GLU A 194 -19.44 -25.56 35.31
C GLU A 194 -18.07 -25.38 35.96
N ILE A 195 -17.07 -24.82 35.25
CA ILE A 195 -15.75 -24.58 35.74
C ILE A 195 -15.69 -23.37 36.67
N LEU A 196 -16.27 -22.24 36.27
CA LEU A 196 -16.20 -20.98 37.00
C LEU A 196 -17.21 -20.88 38.13
N GLY A 197 -18.30 -21.67 38.11
CA GLY A 197 -19.33 -21.67 39.14
C GLY A 197 -19.92 -20.28 39.42
N ASP A 198 -19.88 -19.85 40.68
CA ASP A 198 -20.42 -18.55 41.11
C ASP A 198 -19.55 -17.34 40.65
N THR A 199 -18.34 -17.56 40.17
CA THR A 199 -17.47 -16.51 39.67
C THR A 199 -17.70 -16.21 38.17
N MET A 200 -18.62 -16.94 37.53
CA MET A 200 -18.97 -16.74 36.12
C MET A 200 -19.50 -15.31 35.90
N PRO A 201 -18.86 -14.49 35.06
CA PRO A 201 -19.39 -13.16 34.74
C PRO A 201 -20.65 -13.26 33.88
N SER A 202 -21.39 -12.16 33.79
CA SER A 202 -22.52 -12.02 32.87
C SER A 202 -22.04 -11.94 31.44
N TYR A 203 -22.92 -12.14 30.47
CA TYR A 203 -22.62 -11.88 29.07
C TYR A 203 -22.19 -10.42 28.88
N ASN A 204 -21.22 -10.20 28.01
CA ASN A 204 -20.65 -8.88 27.78
C ASN A 204 -20.61 -8.48 26.29
N GLN A 205 -21.22 -9.32 25.45
CA GLN A 205 -21.28 -9.04 24.01
C GLN A 205 -22.58 -9.54 23.39
N ILE A 206 -23.13 -8.76 22.46
CA ILE A 206 -24.19 -9.17 21.53
C ILE A 206 -23.64 -9.00 20.12
N VAL A 207 -23.85 -10.00 19.26
CA VAL A 207 -23.56 -9.96 17.82
C VAL A 207 -24.87 -9.95 17.05
N VAL A 208 -24.94 -9.13 16.01
CA VAL A 208 -26.19 -8.86 15.28
C VAL A 208 -25.97 -9.00 13.78
N THR A 209 -26.95 -9.56 13.08
CA THR A 209 -27.02 -9.59 11.61
C THR A 209 -28.18 -8.74 11.10
N ILE A 210 -27.97 -8.00 9.98
CA ILE A 210 -28.91 -6.98 9.49
C ILE A 210 -29.22 -7.12 7.98
N GLY A 211 -29.18 -8.20 7.38
CA GLY A 211 -29.55 -8.37 5.98
C GLY A 211 -28.96 -7.31 5.03
N ASN A 212 -29.85 -6.57 4.34
CA ASN A 212 -29.44 -5.52 3.38
C ASN A 212 -29.64 -4.08 3.91
N ALA A 213 -29.86 -3.91 5.20
CA ALA A 213 -30.08 -2.59 5.81
C ALA A 213 -28.76 -1.78 5.92
N ASN A 214 -28.87 -0.51 6.19
CA ASN A 214 -27.71 0.34 6.43
C ASN A 214 -27.25 0.19 7.89
N ALA A 215 -26.06 -0.33 8.10
CA ALA A 215 -25.53 -0.59 9.45
C ALA A 215 -25.57 0.65 10.36
N SER A 216 -25.21 1.83 9.87
CA SER A 216 -25.24 3.06 10.67
C SER A 216 -26.65 3.51 11.08
N GLU A 217 -27.69 3.22 10.27
CA GLU A 217 -29.08 3.50 10.64
C GLU A 217 -29.55 2.51 11.70
N VAL A 218 -29.27 1.22 11.52
CA VAL A 218 -29.60 0.17 12.49
C VAL A 218 -28.85 0.35 13.80
N GLU A 219 -27.59 0.80 13.78
CA GLU A 219 -26.82 1.13 14.97
C GLU A 219 -27.51 2.22 15.80
N ASN A 220 -28.04 3.26 15.16
CA ASN A 220 -28.80 4.31 15.86
C ASN A 220 -30.10 3.79 16.46
N ASP A 221 -30.79 2.91 15.76
CA ASP A 221 -32.04 2.30 16.23
C ASP A 221 -31.79 1.34 17.42
N ILE A 222 -30.70 0.56 17.33
CA ILE A 222 -30.24 -0.29 18.43
C ILE A 222 -29.91 0.56 19.66
N THR A 223 -29.10 1.61 19.49
CA THR A 223 -28.73 2.51 20.58
C THR A 223 -29.95 3.10 21.30
N ALA A 224 -30.96 3.51 20.51
CA ALA A 224 -32.22 4.04 21.04
C ALA A 224 -33.06 2.95 21.76
N ALA A 225 -33.04 1.70 21.28
CA ALA A 225 -33.82 0.60 21.85
C ALA A 225 -33.28 0.07 23.18
N ILE A 226 -31.94 0.14 23.38
CA ILE A 226 -31.26 -0.36 24.58
C ILE A 226 -30.93 0.74 25.60
N ASP A 227 -31.44 1.98 25.40
CA ASP A 227 -31.29 3.12 26.31
C ASP A 227 -29.82 3.41 26.67
N ASP A 228 -28.91 3.39 25.68
CA ASP A 228 -27.46 3.55 25.86
C ASP A 228 -26.81 2.52 26.84
N ASN A 229 -27.47 1.38 27.09
CA ASN A 229 -26.91 0.32 27.93
C ASN A 229 -25.87 -0.53 27.16
N TYR A 230 -24.80 0.09 26.76
CA TYR A 230 -23.64 -0.53 26.09
C TYR A 230 -22.36 0.27 26.41
N SER A 231 -21.22 -0.40 26.30
CA SER A 231 -19.92 0.24 26.42
C SER A 231 -19.37 0.69 25.06
N GLN A 232 -19.57 -0.14 24.05
CA GLN A 232 -19.13 0.11 22.66
C GLN A 232 -20.03 -0.62 21.67
N ILE A 233 -20.19 -0.05 20.49
CA ILE A 233 -20.85 -0.68 19.37
C ILE A 233 -20.00 -0.50 18.13
N PHE A 234 -19.85 -1.53 17.31
CA PHE A 234 -19.04 -1.52 16.08
C PHE A 234 -19.84 -2.13 14.95
N ASP A 235 -19.76 -1.55 13.77
CA ASP A 235 -20.13 -2.19 12.53
C ASP A 235 -18.90 -2.73 11.78
N GLN A 236 -19.09 -3.43 10.66
CA GLN A 236 -17.98 -3.98 9.87
C GLN A 236 -17.01 -2.89 9.35
N SER A 237 -17.46 -1.65 9.17
CA SER A 237 -16.64 -0.55 8.68
C SER A 237 -15.71 0.05 9.74
N ASN A 238 -15.98 -0.23 11.03
CA ASN A 238 -15.23 0.26 12.18
C ASN A 238 -14.56 -0.89 12.96
N PHE A 239 -14.79 -2.15 12.56
CA PHE A 239 -14.21 -3.30 13.25
C PHE A 239 -12.77 -3.53 12.78
N ASN A 240 -11.80 -3.29 13.65
CA ASN A 240 -10.37 -3.24 13.31
C ASN A 240 -9.86 -4.54 12.64
N GLY A 241 -10.33 -5.70 13.09
CA GLY A 241 -9.98 -6.99 12.50
C GLY A 241 -10.34 -7.13 11.01
N LEU A 242 -11.28 -6.33 10.52
CA LEU A 242 -11.74 -6.33 9.12
C LEU A 242 -11.17 -5.15 8.33
N THR A 243 -11.16 -3.94 8.92
CA THR A 243 -10.75 -2.69 8.24
C THR A 243 -9.30 -2.67 7.85
N ALA A 244 -8.41 -3.23 8.67
CA ALA A 244 -6.99 -3.34 8.36
C ALA A 244 -6.75 -4.17 7.09
N PHE A 245 -7.47 -5.28 6.92
CA PHE A 245 -7.38 -6.09 5.72
C PHE A 245 -7.97 -5.40 4.49
N ASP A 246 -9.06 -4.66 4.63
CA ASP A 246 -9.64 -3.85 3.55
C ASP A 246 -8.69 -2.72 3.10
N GLY A 247 -7.98 -2.11 4.02
CA GLY A 247 -6.93 -1.13 3.76
C GLY A 247 -5.83 -1.70 2.86
N GLU A 248 -5.29 -2.87 3.22
CA GLU A 248 -4.25 -3.57 2.46
C GLU A 248 -4.73 -3.92 1.03
N LEU A 249 -5.92 -4.50 0.90
CA LEU A 249 -6.47 -4.82 -0.42
C LEU A 249 -6.70 -3.57 -1.28
N SER A 250 -7.05 -2.45 -0.66
CA SER A 250 -7.23 -1.16 -1.33
C SER A 250 -5.90 -0.59 -1.82
N GLN A 251 -4.84 -0.72 -1.03
CA GLN A 251 -3.48 -0.35 -1.42
C GLN A 251 -2.99 -1.19 -2.63
N HIS A 252 -3.23 -2.50 -2.61
CA HIS A 252 -2.91 -3.37 -3.74
C HIS A 252 -3.67 -2.96 -5.02
N ASP A 253 -4.95 -2.59 -4.91
CA ASP A 253 -5.73 -2.08 -6.04
C ASP A 253 -5.11 -0.78 -6.59
N MET A 254 -4.69 0.13 -5.73
CA MET A 254 -4.02 1.37 -6.15
C MET A 254 -2.73 1.07 -6.93
N PHE A 255 -1.88 0.17 -6.44
CA PHE A 255 -0.66 -0.24 -7.15
C PHE A 255 -0.96 -0.92 -8.48
N ALA A 256 -2.01 -1.75 -8.54
CA ALA A 256 -2.44 -2.42 -9.75
C ALA A 256 -2.86 -1.44 -10.86
N TYR A 257 -3.28 -0.21 -10.54
CA TYR A 257 -3.61 0.84 -11.51
C TYR A 257 -2.48 1.83 -11.75
N ALA A 258 -1.80 2.30 -10.70
CA ALA A 258 -0.82 3.38 -10.79
C ALA A 258 0.41 3.03 -11.65
N PHE A 259 1.01 1.87 -11.41
CA PHE A 259 2.21 1.47 -12.15
C PHE A 259 1.95 1.18 -13.63
N PRO A 260 0.91 0.44 -14.04
CA PRO A 260 0.58 0.25 -15.44
C PRO A 260 0.37 1.54 -16.22
N ILE A 261 -0.21 2.58 -15.62
CA ILE A 261 -0.40 3.88 -16.26
C ILE A 261 0.94 4.46 -16.70
N ILE A 262 1.98 4.37 -15.88
CA ILE A 262 3.33 4.84 -16.21
C ILE A 262 3.90 4.07 -17.41
N PHE A 263 3.77 2.75 -17.44
CA PHE A 263 4.24 1.92 -18.54
C PHE A 263 3.50 2.21 -19.85
N ILE A 264 2.17 2.40 -19.78
CA ILE A 264 1.33 2.75 -20.94
C ILE A 264 1.73 4.12 -21.49
N LEU A 265 1.93 5.12 -20.61
CA LEU A 265 2.37 6.45 -21.03
C LEU A 265 3.68 6.36 -21.82
N ILE A 266 4.65 5.61 -21.34
CA ILE A 266 5.94 5.44 -22.00
C ILE A 266 5.81 4.62 -23.29
N ALA A 267 4.92 3.63 -23.34
CA ALA A 267 4.60 2.90 -24.56
C ALA A 267 4.03 3.83 -25.65
N ILE A 268 3.10 4.72 -25.28
CA ILE A 268 2.54 5.74 -26.18
C ILE A 268 3.65 6.64 -26.73
N LEU A 269 4.52 7.17 -25.85
CA LEU A 269 5.63 8.03 -26.25
C LEU A 269 6.62 7.30 -27.18
N THR A 270 6.87 6.02 -26.90
CA THR A 270 7.71 5.15 -27.74
C THR A 270 7.08 4.89 -29.10
N ILE A 271 5.77 4.66 -29.17
CA ILE A 271 5.02 4.50 -30.43
C ILE A 271 5.07 5.78 -31.25
N ILE A 272 4.80 6.94 -30.64
CA ILE A 272 4.82 8.23 -31.33
C ILE A 272 6.19 8.48 -31.97
N THR A 273 7.27 8.27 -31.24
CA THR A 273 8.63 8.48 -31.76
C THR A 273 9.00 7.46 -32.82
N THR A 274 8.68 6.19 -32.62
CA THR A 274 9.04 5.10 -33.54
C THR A 274 8.26 5.19 -34.85
N MET A 275 6.94 5.38 -34.79
CA MET A 275 6.09 5.49 -35.98
C MET A 275 6.43 6.75 -36.76
N GLY A 276 6.63 7.90 -36.08
CA GLY A 276 7.07 9.14 -36.73
C GLY A 276 8.36 8.96 -37.53
N ARG A 277 9.33 8.23 -36.98
CA ARG A 277 10.58 7.92 -37.67
C ARG A 277 10.40 6.98 -38.84
N ILE A 278 9.66 5.87 -38.67
CA ILE A 278 9.46 4.89 -39.78
C ILE A 278 8.76 5.55 -40.93
N ILE A 279 7.73 6.34 -40.71
CA ILE A 279 6.97 7.05 -41.72
C ILE A 279 7.85 8.10 -42.41
N ASN A 280 8.64 8.87 -41.67
CA ASN A 280 9.57 9.84 -42.27
C ASN A 280 10.65 9.18 -43.13
N ASN A 281 11.21 8.05 -42.67
CA ASN A 281 12.22 7.31 -43.47
C ASN A 281 11.63 6.66 -44.74
N GLN A 282 10.35 6.36 -44.76
CA GLN A 282 9.63 5.77 -45.90
C GLN A 282 8.87 6.82 -46.71
N ARG A 283 9.10 8.12 -46.47
CA ARG A 283 8.34 9.22 -47.07
C ARG A 283 8.31 9.15 -48.60
N THR A 284 9.45 8.95 -49.27
CA THR A 284 9.54 8.82 -50.73
C THR A 284 8.76 7.61 -51.25
N GLN A 285 8.87 6.45 -50.54
CA GLN A 285 8.11 5.24 -50.90
C GLN A 285 6.59 5.45 -50.74
N ILE A 286 6.17 6.17 -49.71
CA ILE A 286 4.75 6.52 -49.49
C ILE A 286 4.28 7.45 -50.60
N GLY A 287 5.09 8.45 -50.98
CA GLY A 287 4.79 9.38 -52.07
C GLY A 287 4.63 8.69 -53.42
N THR A 288 5.56 7.81 -53.81
CA THR A 288 5.48 7.04 -55.05
C THR A 288 4.29 6.10 -55.09
N MET A 289 4.03 5.36 -53.99
CA MET A 289 2.86 4.47 -53.91
C MET A 289 1.53 5.25 -53.97
N LYS A 290 1.50 6.47 -53.39
CA LYS A 290 0.34 7.37 -53.45
C LYS A 290 0.14 7.92 -54.86
N ALA A 291 1.22 8.25 -55.57
CA ALA A 291 1.18 8.63 -56.98
C ALA A 291 0.67 7.51 -57.89
N LEU A 292 0.95 6.24 -57.52
CA LEU A 292 0.44 5.03 -58.21
C LEU A 292 -1.01 4.67 -57.84
N GLY A 293 -1.72 5.54 -57.10
CA GLY A 293 -3.15 5.40 -56.82
C GLY A 293 -3.53 4.58 -55.56
N ILE A 294 -2.58 4.23 -54.69
CA ILE A 294 -2.93 3.52 -53.44
C ILE A 294 -3.70 4.48 -52.52
N LYS A 295 -4.91 4.07 -52.10
CA LYS A 295 -5.80 4.87 -51.27
C LYS A 295 -5.21 5.14 -49.88
N ARG A 296 -5.40 6.34 -49.37
CA ARG A 296 -4.87 6.87 -48.10
C ARG A 296 -5.19 5.98 -46.90
N HIS A 297 -6.41 5.44 -46.75
CA HIS A 297 -6.79 4.60 -45.64
C HIS A 297 -5.96 3.30 -45.53
N LYS A 298 -5.49 2.75 -46.71
CA LYS A 298 -4.65 1.55 -46.74
C LYS A 298 -3.27 1.79 -46.07
N PHE A 299 -2.71 3.00 -46.19
CA PHE A 299 -1.48 3.36 -45.52
C PHE A 299 -1.70 3.54 -44.04
N ILE A 300 -2.79 4.22 -43.64
CA ILE A 300 -3.13 4.44 -42.22
C ILE A 300 -3.28 3.09 -41.52
N ILE A 301 -4.09 2.20 -42.09
CA ILE A 301 -4.28 0.84 -41.54
C ILE A 301 -2.94 0.09 -41.45
N HIS A 302 -2.12 0.16 -42.49
CA HIS A 302 -0.81 -0.52 -42.54
C HIS A 302 0.08 -0.08 -41.34
N TYR A 303 0.18 1.21 -41.05
CA TYR A 303 1.02 1.70 -39.95
C TYR A 303 0.39 1.50 -38.58
N ILE A 304 -0.94 1.52 -38.43
CA ILE A 304 -1.63 1.18 -37.21
C ILE A 304 -1.39 -0.28 -36.83
N MET A 305 -1.40 -1.18 -37.84
CA MET A 305 -1.17 -2.61 -37.63
C MET A 305 0.18 -2.93 -36.97
N PHE A 306 1.22 -2.07 -37.11
CA PHE A 306 2.50 -2.27 -36.44
C PHE A 306 2.33 -2.19 -34.90
N SER A 307 1.71 -1.12 -34.40
CA SER A 307 1.51 -0.94 -32.97
C SER A 307 0.46 -1.91 -32.43
N LEU A 308 -0.62 -2.16 -33.19
CA LEU A 308 -1.69 -3.05 -32.79
C LEU A 308 -1.19 -4.49 -32.59
N VAL A 309 -0.45 -5.06 -33.56
CA VAL A 309 0.06 -6.44 -33.46
C VAL A 309 1.05 -6.57 -32.30
N VAL A 310 1.97 -5.60 -32.16
CA VAL A 310 3.01 -5.67 -31.13
C VAL A 310 2.42 -5.49 -29.72
N SER A 311 1.54 -4.51 -29.52
CA SER A 311 0.89 -4.31 -28.23
C SER A 311 -0.07 -5.46 -27.89
N ALA A 312 -0.80 -6.01 -28.89
CA ALA A 312 -1.67 -7.16 -28.65
C ALA A 312 -0.89 -8.39 -28.19
N VAL A 313 0.26 -8.69 -28.81
CA VAL A 313 1.12 -9.81 -28.37
C VAL A 313 1.64 -9.56 -26.94
N GLY A 314 2.11 -8.34 -26.62
CA GLY A 314 2.54 -7.99 -25.27
C GLY A 314 1.41 -8.16 -24.25
N CYS A 315 0.21 -7.65 -24.58
CA CYS A 315 -0.96 -7.77 -23.71
C CYS A 315 -1.41 -9.23 -23.50
N ILE A 316 -1.45 -10.04 -24.57
CA ILE A 316 -1.82 -11.46 -24.44
C ILE A 316 -0.87 -12.20 -23.50
N VAL A 317 0.44 -11.99 -23.69
CA VAL A 317 1.44 -12.60 -22.80
C VAL A 317 1.29 -12.08 -21.37
N GLY A 318 1.04 -10.78 -21.16
CA GLY A 318 0.84 -10.18 -19.85
C GLY A 318 -0.38 -10.73 -19.11
N VAL A 319 -1.53 -10.85 -19.79
CA VAL A 319 -2.76 -11.43 -19.18
C VAL A 319 -2.55 -12.87 -18.72
N ILE A 320 -1.75 -13.64 -19.45
CA ILE A 320 -1.51 -15.05 -19.13
C ILE A 320 -0.49 -15.16 -17.99
N THR A 321 0.64 -14.46 -18.10
CA THR A 321 1.76 -14.63 -17.18
C THR A 321 1.61 -13.85 -15.87
N GLY A 322 0.87 -12.74 -15.87
CA GLY A 322 0.66 -11.94 -14.65
C GLY A 322 0.08 -12.76 -13.51
N PRO A 323 -1.12 -13.35 -13.67
CA PRO A 323 -1.71 -14.19 -12.63
C PRO A 323 -0.89 -15.44 -12.28
N ILE A 324 -0.25 -16.07 -13.26
CA ILE A 324 0.55 -17.30 -13.03
C ILE A 324 1.79 -17.02 -12.18
N VAL A 325 2.41 -15.84 -12.33
CA VAL A 325 3.64 -15.50 -11.62
C VAL A 325 3.36 -14.78 -10.32
N MET A 326 2.52 -13.75 -10.35
CA MET A 326 2.27 -12.89 -9.18
C MET A 326 1.22 -13.47 -8.22
N GLY A 327 0.23 -14.23 -8.75
CA GLY A 327 -0.80 -14.84 -7.91
C GLY A 327 -0.23 -15.72 -6.80
N PRO A 328 0.65 -16.71 -7.09
CA PRO A 328 1.31 -17.49 -6.05
C PRO A 328 2.12 -16.64 -5.06
N VAL A 329 2.86 -15.64 -5.54
CA VAL A 329 3.66 -14.76 -4.67
C VAL A 329 2.81 -14.09 -3.60
N PHE A 330 1.65 -13.54 -3.98
CA PHE A 330 0.74 -12.93 -3.01
C PHE A 330 0.05 -13.96 -2.12
N ASN A 331 -0.26 -15.14 -2.62
CA ASN A 331 -0.83 -16.22 -1.81
C ASN A 331 0.15 -16.74 -0.74
N ASP A 332 1.44 -16.70 -0.99
CA ASP A 332 2.46 -17.08 -0.01
C ASP A 332 2.72 -15.96 1.00
N PHE A 333 2.59 -14.70 0.56
CA PHE A 333 2.89 -13.52 1.35
C PHE A 333 1.76 -13.09 2.31
N MET A 334 0.52 -13.00 1.82
CA MET A 334 -0.61 -12.50 2.61
C MET A 334 -0.90 -13.29 3.90
N PRO A 335 -0.71 -14.64 3.93
CA PRO A 335 -0.91 -15.41 5.15
C PRO A 335 0.05 -15.07 6.30
N GLU A 336 1.13 -14.35 6.06
CA GLU A 336 2.06 -13.99 7.13
C GLU A 336 1.47 -12.95 8.08
N SER A 337 0.70 -12.00 7.55
CA SER A 337 0.07 -10.93 8.34
C SER A 337 -1.44 -11.06 8.52
N TYR A 338 -2.10 -11.89 7.71
CA TYR A 338 -3.57 -12.04 7.73
C TYR A 338 -4.00 -13.49 7.93
N SER A 339 -5.17 -13.68 8.55
CA SER A 339 -5.70 -15.00 8.91
C SER A 339 -6.98 -15.29 8.14
N MET A 340 -6.89 -16.18 7.16
CA MET A 340 -8.03 -16.68 6.39
C MET A 340 -7.89 -18.20 6.15
N PRO A 341 -8.99 -18.96 6.10
CA PRO A 341 -8.94 -20.41 5.90
C PRO A 341 -8.47 -20.82 4.51
N LYS A 342 -8.71 -19.99 3.51
CA LYS A 342 -8.38 -20.28 2.10
C LYS A 342 -7.80 -19.04 1.43
N TRP A 343 -6.72 -19.24 0.68
CA TRP A 343 -6.07 -18.23 -0.13
C TRP A 343 -6.13 -18.62 -1.60
N GLY A 344 -6.27 -17.63 -2.48
CA GLY A 344 -6.36 -17.92 -3.89
C GLY A 344 -6.37 -16.67 -4.76
N TYR A 345 -6.24 -16.88 -6.06
CA TYR A 345 -6.32 -15.83 -7.07
C TYR A 345 -7.35 -16.21 -8.13
N SER A 346 -8.01 -15.22 -8.70
CA SER A 346 -9.09 -15.42 -9.65
C SER A 346 -8.91 -14.62 -10.93
N TYR A 347 -9.31 -15.20 -12.06
CA TYR A 347 -9.32 -14.52 -13.34
C TYR A 347 -10.61 -13.71 -13.52
N SER A 348 -10.47 -12.46 -13.97
CA SER A 348 -11.61 -11.59 -14.25
C SER A 348 -11.73 -11.25 -15.72
N PHE A 349 -12.94 -11.16 -16.23
CA PHE A 349 -13.23 -10.65 -17.58
C PHE A 349 -12.72 -9.19 -17.77
N LYS A 350 -12.62 -8.42 -16.68
CA LYS A 350 -12.04 -7.05 -16.66
C LYS A 350 -10.63 -7.03 -17.26
N PHE A 351 -9.83 -8.08 -17.11
CA PHE A 351 -8.45 -8.17 -17.66
C PHE A 351 -8.43 -8.06 -19.18
N TYR A 352 -9.39 -8.68 -19.87
CA TYR A 352 -9.51 -8.61 -21.32
C TYR A 352 -9.98 -7.23 -21.79
N ILE A 353 -10.84 -6.55 -21.02
CA ILE A 353 -11.29 -5.19 -21.31
C ILE A 353 -10.09 -4.22 -21.22
N VAL A 354 -9.30 -4.30 -20.16
CA VAL A 354 -8.10 -3.47 -19.98
C VAL A 354 -7.06 -3.78 -21.07
N ALA A 355 -6.84 -5.05 -21.38
CA ALA A 355 -5.96 -5.43 -22.49
C ALA A 355 -6.40 -4.80 -23.83
N LEU A 356 -7.69 -4.88 -24.14
CA LEU A 356 -8.27 -4.26 -25.33
C LEU A 356 -8.08 -2.74 -25.29
N ALA A 357 -8.33 -2.09 -24.17
CA ALA A 357 -8.14 -0.65 -24.00
C ALA A 357 -6.69 -0.24 -24.28
N ILE A 358 -5.70 -0.94 -23.73
CA ILE A 358 -4.27 -0.68 -23.98
C ILE A 358 -3.95 -0.82 -25.49
N VAL A 359 -4.43 -1.88 -26.14
CA VAL A 359 -4.20 -2.09 -27.57
C VAL A 359 -4.83 -0.97 -28.40
N VAL A 360 -6.05 -0.54 -28.08
CA VAL A 360 -6.74 0.57 -28.73
C VAL A 360 -6.00 1.88 -28.54
N ILE A 361 -5.53 2.19 -27.32
CA ILE A 361 -4.74 3.38 -27.00
C ILE A 361 -3.43 3.39 -27.80
N CYS A 362 -2.72 2.27 -27.89
CA CYS A 362 -1.51 2.12 -28.69
C CYS A 362 -1.77 2.29 -30.19
N ALA A 363 -2.86 1.72 -30.69
CA ALA A 363 -3.29 1.89 -32.08
C ALA A 363 -3.67 3.35 -32.40
N PHE A 364 -4.35 4.02 -31.46
CA PHE A 364 -4.73 5.42 -31.59
C PHE A 364 -3.52 6.37 -31.58
N ALA A 365 -2.52 6.12 -30.74
CA ALA A 365 -1.25 6.85 -30.74
C ALA A 365 -0.54 6.74 -32.11
N SER A 366 -0.53 5.55 -32.70
CA SER A 366 -0.01 5.33 -34.04
C SER A 366 -0.84 6.08 -35.11
N TYR A 367 -2.17 6.06 -34.99
CA TYR A 367 -3.10 6.77 -35.91
C TYR A 367 -2.84 8.27 -35.93
N ILE A 368 -2.75 8.93 -34.79
CA ILE A 368 -2.49 10.38 -34.68
C ILE A 368 -1.22 10.74 -35.44
N ASN A 369 -0.17 9.96 -35.23
CA ASN A 369 1.13 10.20 -35.83
C ASN A 369 1.12 10.00 -37.39
N CYS A 370 0.45 8.94 -37.84
CA CYS A 370 0.30 8.62 -39.27
C CYS A 370 -0.54 9.65 -40.01
N ARG A 371 -1.67 10.07 -39.42
CA ARG A 371 -2.62 11.01 -40.01
C ARG A 371 -1.93 12.32 -40.41
N LYS A 372 -1.04 12.83 -39.57
CA LYS A 372 -0.36 14.12 -39.78
C LYS A 372 0.49 14.15 -41.05
N LEU A 373 1.16 13.05 -41.39
CA LEU A 373 2.08 12.98 -42.52
C LEU A 373 1.38 12.49 -43.83
N ILE A 374 0.46 11.54 -43.71
CA ILE A 374 -0.26 10.97 -44.86
C ILE A 374 -1.28 11.96 -45.45
N ASN A 375 -1.68 12.97 -44.68
CA ASN A 375 -2.56 14.05 -45.12
C ASN A 375 -1.90 15.04 -46.06
N LEU A 376 -0.57 15.10 -46.15
CA LEU A 376 0.16 15.97 -47.06
C LEU A 376 -0.09 15.56 -48.51
N ASN A 377 -0.05 16.54 -49.41
CA ASN A 377 -0.15 16.28 -50.87
C ASN A 377 1.03 15.46 -51.35
N THR A 378 0.83 14.69 -52.44
CA THR A 378 1.88 13.81 -53.01
C THR A 378 3.15 14.58 -53.33
N VAL A 379 3.00 15.80 -53.88
CA VAL A 379 4.12 16.70 -54.18
C VAL A 379 4.87 17.10 -52.90
N GLU A 380 4.17 17.50 -51.84
CA GLU A 380 4.79 17.86 -50.56
C GLU A 380 5.47 16.67 -49.87
N ILE A 381 5.01 15.45 -50.15
CA ILE A 381 5.62 14.21 -49.66
C ILE A 381 6.91 13.91 -50.38
N LEU A 382 6.96 14.10 -51.70
CA LEU A 382 8.13 13.80 -52.56
C LEU A 382 9.22 14.86 -52.46
N TYR A 383 8.84 16.15 -52.43
CA TYR A 383 9.82 17.23 -52.24
C TYR A 383 10.16 17.44 -50.77
N ALA A 384 11.45 17.29 -50.44
CA ALA A 384 11.91 17.59 -49.09
C ALA A 384 11.70 19.08 -48.79
N ARG A 385 10.94 19.40 -47.73
CA ARG A 385 10.91 20.78 -47.22
C ARG A 385 12.33 21.22 -46.89
N ALA A 386 12.74 22.34 -47.48
CA ALA A 386 13.95 23.02 -47.01
C ALA A 386 13.92 23.13 -45.49
N THR A 387 15.02 22.81 -44.83
CA THR A 387 15.16 22.93 -43.40
C THR A 387 14.80 24.34 -43.00
N LYS A 388 13.77 24.52 -42.16
CA LYS A 388 13.42 25.85 -41.63
C LYS A 388 14.65 26.45 -40.97
N ASP A 389 14.92 27.70 -41.29
CA ASP A 389 16.01 28.47 -40.68
C ASP A 389 15.97 28.32 -39.12
N ALA A 390 17.13 28.07 -38.57
CA ALA A 390 17.26 27.84 -37.15
C ALA A 390 16.94 29.13 -36.40
N LYS A 391 15.76 29.19 -35.78
CA LYS A 391 15.46 30.26 -34.79
C LYS A 391 16.49 30.17 -33.67
N ASN A 392 16.97 31.32 -33.20
CA ASN A 392 17.91 31.41 -32.08
C ASN A 392 17.40 30.62 -30.88
N CYS A 393 18.29 29.79 -30.31
CA CYS A 393 17.98 28.98 -29.16
C CYS A 393 17.85 29.88 -27.90
N LEU A 394 16.86 29.68 -27.06
CA LEU A 394 16.72 30.38 -25.79
C LEU A 394 18.00 30.33 -24.94
N PHE A 395 18.72 29.22 -25.00
CA PHE A 395 19.99 29.03 -24.29
C PHE A 395 21.11 29.99 -24.79
N GLU A 396 21.02 30.53 -25.99
CA GLU A 396 21.99 31.48 -26.52
C GLU A 396 21.98 32.83 -25.82
N LYS A 397 20.86 33.15 -25.14
CA LYS A 397 20.68 34.37 -24.35
C LYS A 397 21.34 34.28 -22.96
N LEU A 398 21.76 33.09 -22.52
CA LEU A 398 22.39 32.91 -21.23
C LEU A 398 23.83 33.48 -21.19
N PRO A 399 24.22 34.16 -20.11
CA PRO A 399 25.55 34.80 -20.02
C PRO A 399 26.71 33.78 -20.12
N PHE A 400 26.49 32.53 -19.74
CA PHE A 400 27.46 31.44 -19.78
C PHE A 400 27.65 30.82 -21.18
N TRP A 401 26.84 31.19 -22.18
CA TRP A 401 26.91 30.60 -23.52
C TRP A 401 28.28 30.68 -24.16
N LYS A 402 28.96 31.80 -23.96
CA LYS A 402 30.31 32.03 -24.54
C LYS A 402 31.35 31.03 -24.02
N ARG A 403 31.19 30.52 -22.78
CA ARG A 403 32.16 29.62 -22.11
C ARG A 403 32.01 28.15 -22.53
N PHE A 404 30.88 27.77 -23.15
CA PHE A 404 30.66 26.39 -23.56
C PHE A 404 31.50 25.97 -24.74
N LYS A 405 32.04 24.73 -24.71
CA LYS A 405 32.75 24.08 -25.81
C LYS A 405 31.81 23.83 -27.00
N PHE A 406 32.37 23.67 -28.21
CA PHE A 406 31.60 23.40 -29.44
C PHE A 406 30.58 22.25 -29.28
N ALA A 407 31.03 21.12 -28.72
CA ALA A 407 30.15 19.95 -28.53
C ALA A 407 28.91 20.25 -27.65
N THR A 408 29.04 21.02 -26.58
CA THR A 408 27.93 21.43 -25.71
C THR A 408 26.98 22.39 -26.44
N LYS A 409 27.53 23.41 -27.11
CA LYS A 409 26.72 24.33 -27.94
C LYS A 409 25.94 23.62 -29.01
N TYR A 410 26.56 22.68 -29.70
CA TYR A 410 25.95 21.87 -30.74
C TYR A 410 24.81 21.02 -30.17
N ASN A 411 25.04 20.35 -29.04
CA ASN A 411 24.03 19.52 -28.40
C ASN A 411 22.81 20.31 -27.88
N LEU A 412 23.04 21.47 -27.24
CA LEU A 412 21.96 22.33 -26.75
C LEU A 412 21.11 22.89 -27.90
N ARG A 413 21.73 23.27 -29.03
CA ARG A 413 21.01 23.68 -30.24
C ARG A 413 20.17 22.56 -30.83
N ASP A 414 20.70 21.33 -30.84
CA ASP A 414 19.96 20.16 -31.36
C ASP A 414 18.78 19.79 -30.46
N MET A 415 18.99 19.80 -29.14
CA MET A 415 17.91 19.59 -28.16
C MET A 415 16.77 20.61 -28.34
N ALA A 416 17.14 21.88 -28.58
CA ALA A 416 16.16 22.94 -28.81
C ALA A 416 15.44 22.82 -30.18
N ARG A 417 16.07 22.25 -31.20
CA ARG A 417 15.42 21.95 -32.50
C ARG A 417 14.45 20.77 -32.38
N ALA A 418 14.85 19.73 -31.69
CA ALA A 418 14.08 18.51 -31.50
C ALA A 418 13.30 18.48 -30.19
N LYS A 419 12.59 19.58 -29.85
CA LYS A 419 11.90 19.80 -28.57
C LYS A 419 11.06 18.61 -28.12
N ILE A 420 10.16 18.12 -28.99
CA ILE A 420 9.25 17.00 -28.67
C ILE A 420 10.05 15.75 -28.29
N ARG A 421 11.10 15.42 -29.05
CA ARG A 421 11.96 14.29 -28.73
C ARG A 421 12.64 14.46 -27.37
N SER A 422 13.23 15.62 -27.12
CA SER A 422 13.92 15.90 -25.86
C SER A 422 12.97 15.82 -24.68
N ILE A 423 11.76 16.36 -24.78
CA ILE A 423 10.71 16.27 -23.76
C ILE A 423 10.32 14.81 -23.49
N ILE A 424 10.09 14.02 -24.53
CA ILE A 424 9.74 12.60 -24.40
C ILE A 424 10.82 11.82 -23.65
N VAL A 425 12.09 12.10 -23.98
CA VAL A 425 13.22 11.44 -23.30
C VAL A 425 13.31 11.86 -21.84
N VAL A 426 13.14 13.15 -21.54
CA VAL A 426 13.15 13.68 -20.17
C VAL A 426 12.01 13.08 -19.35
N ILE A 427 10.79 13.04 -19.89
CA ILE A 427 9.64 12.40 -19.21
C ILE A 427 9.94 10.91 -18.96
N GLY A 428 10.42 10.18 -19.96
CA GLY A 428 10.67 8.76 -19.79
C GLY A 428 11.76 8.43 -18.76
N ILE A 429 12.82 9.24 -18.72
CA ILE A 429 13.87 9.11 -17.68
C ILE A 429 13.30 9.53 -16.31
N GLY A 430 12.53 10.62 -16.27
CA GLY A 430 11.87 11.10 -15.06
C GLY A 430 10.96 10.03 -14.45
N CYS A 431 10.09 9.40 -15.27
CA CYS A 431 9.26 8.29 -14.81
C CYS A 431 10.07 7.12 -14.24
N GLY A 432 11.17 6.74 -14.92
CA GLY A 432 12.05 5.70 -14.39
C GLY A 432 12.72 6.10 -13.07
N THR A 433 13.13 7.36 -12.94
CA THR A 433 13.69 7.88 -11.68
C THR A 433 12.64 7.91 -10.56
N ILE A 434 11.39 8.30 -10.88
CA ILE A 434 10.28 8.26 -9.91
C ILE A 434 10.08 6.85 -9.39
N LEU A 435 10.02 5.84 -10.26
CA LEU A 435 9.82 4.45 -9.84
C LEU A 435 10.96 3.92 -8.96
N ILE A 436 12.22 4.26 -9.28
CA ILE A 436 13.37 3.88 -8.42
C ILE A 436 13.28 4.58 -7.07
N LEU A 437 12.97 5.89 -7.07
CA LEU A 437 12.83 6.66 -5.84
C LEU A 437 11.64 6.20 -4.99
N CYS A 438 10.50 5.86 -5.58
CA CYS A 438 9.37 5.30 -4.84
C CYS A 438 9.73 3.95 -4.24
N ALA A 439 10.38 3.05 -4.99
CA ALA A 439 10.76 1.74 -4.49
C ALA A 439 11.74 1.83 -3.31
N LEU A 440 12.80 2.64 -3.42
CA LEU A 440 13.76 2.84 -2.32
C LEU A 440 13.21 3.73 -1.20
N GLY A 441 12.32 4.66 -1.54
CA GLY A 441 11.65 5.55 -0.58
C GLY A 441 10.62 4.82 0.30
N CYS A 442 10.11 3.67 -0.13
CA CYS A 442 9.33 2.80 0.75
C CYS A 442 10.19 2.35 1.95
N ASN A 443 11.42 1.87 1.71
CA ASN A 443 12.33 1.51 2.80
C ASN A 443 12.65 2.70 3.70
N ASP A 444 13.01 3.86 3.10
CA ASP A 444 13.27 5.06 3.89
C ASP A 444 12.08 5.44 4.77
N THR A 445 10.85 5.29 4.26
CA THR A 445 9.63 5.58 5.01
C THR A 445 9.45 4.59 6.17
N MET A 446 9.67 3.29 5.96
CA MET A 446 9.56 2.27 7.00
C MET A 446 10.64 2.45 8.07
N ASP A 447 11.89 2.72 7.68
CA ASP A 447 12.97 3.04 8.62
C ASP A 447 12.70 4.34 9.39
N GLY A 448 12.14 5.34 8.70
CA GLY A 448 11.72 6.60 9.31
C GLY A 448 10.57 6.42 10.31
N MET A 449 9.64 5.51 10.04
CA MET A 449 8.57 5.15 10.99
C MET A 449 9.10 4.42 12.20
N LYS A 450 10.02 3.46 12.00
CA LYS A 450 10.69 2.77 13.11
C LYS A 450 11.36 3.76 14.07
N SER A 451 12.17 4.67 13.54
CA SER A 451 12.84 5.68 14.34
C SER A 451 11.86 6.62 15.02
N TRP A 452 10.82 7.03 14.31
CA TRP A 452 9.77 7.89 14.87
C TRP A 452 9.01 7.23 16.01
N MET A 453 8.57 5.98 15.84
CA MET A 453 7.86 5.23 16.88
C MET A 453 8.73 4.93 18.08
N PHE A 454 9.88 4.29 17.85
CA PHE A 454 10.69 3.73 18.94
C PHE A 454 11.68 4.73 19.54
N ASP A 455 12.20 5.71 18.76
CA ASP A 455 13.20 6.65 19.29
C ASP A 455 12.57 7.99 19.69
N ASP A 456 11.53 8.46 18.98
CA ASP A 456 10.93 9.77 19.20
C ASP A 456 9.72 9.72 20.14
N LEU A 457 8.81 8.77 20.00
CA LEU A 457 7.59 8.68 20.82
C LEU A 457 7.75 7.83 22.08
N MET A 458 8.29 6.61 21.93
CA MET A 458 8.48 5.65 23.02
C MET A 458 9.83 5.89 23.70
N LYS A 459 9.84 6.66 24.81
CA LYS A 459 11.05 6.92 25.62
C LYS A 459 11.29 5.86 26.71
N TYR A 460 10.48 4.80 26.73
CA TYR A 460 10.58 3.69 27.66
C TYR A 460 11.26 2.47 27.01
N ASP A 461 11.79 1.58 27.82
CA ASP A 461 12.46 0.36 27.38
C ASP A 461 11.62 -0.90 27.62
N SER A 462 10.68 -0.87 28.56
CA SER A 462 9.72 -1.96 28.79
C SER A 462 8.33 -1.43 29.07
N SER A 463 7.31 -2.22 28.66
CA SER A 463 5.91 -2.01 28.98
C SER A 463 5.36 -3.23 29.70
N ILE A 464 4.65 -3.00 30.81
CA ILE A 464 4.00 -4.02 31.64
C ILE A 464 2.50 -3.80 31.50
N ARG A 465 1.83 -4.69 30.82
CA ARG A 465 0.38 -4.64 30.65
C ARG A 465 -0.31 -5.19 31.89
N ILE A 466 -1.29 -4.48 32.37
CA ILE A 466 -2.04 -4.84 33.59
C ILE A 466 -3.53 -5.00 33.27
N SER A 467 -4.20 -5.85 34.06
CA SER A 467 -5.66 -5.99 33.96
C SER A 467 -6.35 -4.70 34.42
N THR A 468 -7.41 -4.31 33.70
CA THR A 468 -8.26 -3.17 34.10
C THR A 468 -8.95 -3.38 35.48
N LEU A 469 -8.96 -4.62 35.95
CA LEU A 469 -9.49 -4.98 37.28
C LEU A 469 -8.43 -4.92 38.40
N THR A 470 -7.18 -4.54 38.04
CA THR A 470 -6.08 -4.46 39.04
C THR A 470 -6.37 -3.40 40.10
N PRO A 471 -6.34 -3.75 41.41
CA PRO A 471 -6.53 -2.77 42.46
C PRO A 471 -5.46 -1.66 42.43
N LYS A 472 -5.88 -0.44 42.75
CA LYS A 472 -5.00 0.75 42.77
C LYS A 472 -3.69 0.54 43.54
N GLU A 473 -3.76 -0.15 44.65
CA GLU A 473 -2.60 -0.44 45.48
C GLU A 473 -1.57 -1.31 44.79
N GLU A 474 -2.02 -2.30 43.99
CA GLU A 474 -1.13 -3.24 43.30
C GLU A 474 -0.47 -2.59 42.09
N TYR A 475 -1.24 -1.92 41.21
CA TYR A 475 -0.60 -1.28 40.03
C TYR A 475 0.32 -0.12 40.46
N THR A 476 0.00 0.59 41.54
CA THR A 476 0.88 1.63 42.06
C THR A 476 2.18 1.03 42.61
N LYS A 477 2.10 -0.10 43.30
CA LYS A 477 3.27 -0.83 43.79
C LYS A 477 4.16 -1.33 42.66
N ILE A 478 3.57 -1.92 41.62
CA ILE A 478 4.33 -2.37 40.44
C ILE A 478 5.02 -1.17 39.76
N ALA A 479 4.32 -0.04 39.61
CA ALA A 479 4.89 1.16 39.02
C ALA A 479 6.04 1.73 39.88
N GLU A 480 5.90 1.75 41.18
CA GLU A 480 6.99 2.18 42.09
C GLU A 480 8.20 1.25 42.07
N ASP A 481 7.98 -0.08 42.09
CA ASP A 481 9.05 -1.09 42.02
C ASP A 481 9.88 -1.00 40.73
N GLU A 482 9.22 -0.67 39.63
CA GLU A 482 9.85 -0.55 38.32
C GLU A 482 10.23 0.90 37.93
N ASP A 483 10.00 1.88 38.83
CA ASP A 483 10.22 3.30 38.53
C ASP A 483 9.50 3.72 37.23
N GLY A 484 8.28 3.22 37.09
CA GLY A 484 7.46 3.34 35.90
C GLY A 484 6.38 4.41 36.02
N GLU A 485 5.82 4.78 34.88
CA GLU A 485 4.67 5.68 34.76
C GLU A 485 3.45 4.92 34.23
N LEU A 486 2.27 5.36 34.64
CA LEU A 486 1.01 4.77 34.22
C LEU A 486 0.60 5.30 32.84
N LEU A 487 0.05 4.42 32.03
CA LEU A 487 -0.51 4.73 30.72
C LEU A 487 -1.90 4.08 30.60
N MET A 488 -2.90 4.88 30.26
CA MET A 488 -4.21 4.39 29.89
C MET A 488 -4.33 4.37 28.36
N SER A 489 -4.69 3.21 27.81
CA SER A 489 -5.08 3.06 26.41
C SER A 489 -6.49 2.48 26.35
N SER A 490 -7.41 3.19 25.71
CA SER A 490 -8.82 2.83 25.62
C SER A 490 -9.40 3.23 24.26
N SER A 491 -10.62 2.79 23.97
CA SER A 491 -11.40 3.33 22.85
C SER A 491 -12.29 4.46 23.36
N VAL A 492 -12.56 5.42 22.49
CA VAL A 492 -13.44 6.55 22.75
C VAL A 492 -14.37 6.79 21.57
N GLU A 493 -15.63 7.05 21.87
CA GLU A 493 -16.60 7.55 20.89
C GLU A 493 -16.55 9.07 20.85
N VAL A 494 -16.60 9.63 19.65
CA VAL A 494 -16.47 11.06 19.38
C VAL A 494 -17.66 11.54 18.58
N ARG A 495 -18.34 12.59 19.02
CA ARG A 495 -19.37 13.30 18.27
C ARG A 495 -18.91 14.73 17.98
N SER A 496 -19.08 15.16 16.73
CA SER A 496 -18.95 16.57 16.36
C SER A 496 -20.16 17.35 16.89
N ASP A 497 -19.99 18.67 17.08
CA ASP A 497 -21.03 19.61 17.58
C ASP A 497 -22.38 19.54 16.84
N ASN A 498 -22.43 18.94 15.65
CA ASN A 498 -23.65 18.69 14.88
C ASN A 498 -24.41 17.41 15.26
N GLY A 499 -23.88 16.56 16.14
CA GLY A 499 -24.54 15.39 16.75
C GLY A 499 -25.04 14.29 15.82
N LYS A 500 -24.63 14.29 14.53
CA LYS A 500 -25.20 13.41 13.51
C LYS A 500 -24.41 12.14 13.22
N GLU A 501 -23.14 12.14 13.50
CA GLU A 501 -22.28 10.96 13.28
C GLU A 501 -21.42 10.73 14.52
N THR A 502 -21.43 9.51 15.01
CA THR A 502 -20.53 9.05 16.07
C THR A 502 -19.37 8.34 15.41
N ALA A 503 -18.17 8.83 15.64
CA ALA A 503 -16.94 8.18 15.21
C ALA A 503 -16.27 7.49 16.40
N LYS A 504 -15.54 6.41 16.15
CA LYS A 504 -14.78 5.67 17.15
C LYS A 504 -13.30 5.80 16.88
N THR A 505 -12.52 5.96 17.94
CA THR A 505 -11.08 6.12 17.82
C THR A 505 -10.37 5.71 19.11
N GLY A 506 -9.04 5.68 19.11
CA GLY A 506 -8.23 5.43 20.29
C GLY A 506 -8.17 6.64 21.24
N LEU A 507 -7.99 6.35 22.52
CA LEU A 507 -7.67 7.32 23.56
C LEU A 507 -6.39 6.89 24.24
N THR A 508 -5.36 7.71 24.20
CA THR A 508 -4.08 7.45 24.86
C THR A 508 -3.82 8.53 25.90
N VAL A 509 -3.67 8.13 27.15
CA VAL A 509 -3.51 9.03 28.29
C VAL A 509 -2.29 8.63 29.11
N PRO A 510 -1.12 9.20 28.86
CA PRO A 510 0.04 9.02 29.72
C PRO A 510 -0.08 9.87 31.00
N GLN A 511 0.52 9.39 32.08
CA GLN A 511 0.60 10.09 33.35
C GLN A 511 1.45 11.35 33.24
N SER A 512 2.52 11.30 32.47
CA SER A 512 3.40 12.45 32.18
C SER A 512 3.96 12.39 30.75
N ASP A 513 4.68 13.41 30.33
CA ASP A 513 5.34 13.52 29.02
C ASP A 513 6.80 13.02 29.02
N LYS A 514 7.25 12.33 30.08
CA LYS A 514 8.66 11.92 30.16
C LYS A 514 8.97 10.66 29.38
N LEU A 515 8.12 9.62 29.53
CA LEU A 515 8.31 8.32 28.91
C LEU A 515 7.48 8.15 27.62
N TYR A 516 6.44 8.95 27.45
CA TYR A 516 5.63 8.98 26.23
C TYR A 516 5.50 10.41 25.71
N THR A 517 5.94 10.66 24.49
CA THR A 517 5.90 11.98 23.82
C THR A 517 5.03 11.95 22.58
N ILE A 518 4.71 13.13 22.05
CA ILE A 518 3.95 13.28 20.79
C ILE A 518 4.75 14.07 19.76
N THR A 519 4.33 14.00 18.52
CA THR A 519 4.90 14.82 17.43
C THR A 519 3.83 15.69 16.78
N ASP A 520 4.21 16.91 16.40
CA ASP A 520 3.37 17.78 15.59
C ASP A 520 3.20 17.21 14.16
N THR A 521 2.38 17.86 13.36
CA THR A 521 2.14 17.48 11.95
C THR A 521 3.39 17.56 11.04
N ASN A 522 4.52 18.03 11.55
CA ASN A 522 5.82 18.05 10.88
C ASN A 522 6.82 17.05 11.47
N LYS A 523 6.39 16.07 12.24
CA LYS A 523 7.21 15.10 12.98
C LYS A 523 8.17 15.71 14.01
N LYS A 524 7.93 16.93 14.45
CA LYS A 524 8.74 17.52 15.50
C LYS A 524 8.21 17.10 16.87
N VAL A 525 9.06 16.48 17.67
CA VAL A 525 8.72 16.09 19.04
C VAL A 525 8.28 17.30 19.84
N CYS A 526 7.13 17.21 20.46
CA CYS A 526 6.57 18.19 21.37
C CYS A 526 6.08 17.48 22.65
N GLY A 527 6.18 18.16 23.78
CA GLY A 527 5.67 17.64 25.05
C GLY A 527 4.16 17.81 25.13
N LEU A 528 3.53 16.90 25.86
CA LEU A 528 2.14 17.02 26.28
C LEU A 528 2.04 18.11 27.36
N LYS A 529 0.99 18.90 27.33
CA LYS A 529 0.77 19.97 28.32
C LYS A 529 -0.56 19.79 29.03
N ASP A 530 -0.60 20.24 30.24
CA ASP A 530 -1.86 20.31 31.02
C ASP A 530 -2.89 21.17 30.27
N ASP A 531 -4.14 20.75 30.36
CA ASP A 531 -5.28 21.41 29.73
C ASP A 531 -5.28 21.40 28.18
N GLU A 532 -4.36 20.65 27.53
CA GLU A 532 -4.33 20.49 26.09
C GLU A 532 -4.83 19.10 25.67
N ILE A 533 -5.65 19.06 24.61
CA ILE A 533 -6.21 17.84 24.02
C ILE A 533 -5.81 17.82 22.56
N TYR A 534 -5.11 16.75 22.19
CA TYR A 534 -4.58 16.56 20.86
C TYR A 534 -5.36 15.48 20.12
N ILE A 535 -5.52 15.67 18.81
CA ILE A 535 -6.16 14.68 17.92
C ILE A 535 -5.21 14.40 16.75
N THR A 536 -5.17 13.15 16.32
CA THR A 536 -4.37 12.75 15.14
C THR A 536 -4.90 13.36 13.86
N GLU A 537 -3.99 13.77 12.97
CA GLU A 537 -4.31 14.53 11.76
C GLU A 537 -5.19 13.72 10.79
N ASN A 538 -4.96 12.39 10.66
CA ASN A 538 -5.77 11.54 9.79
C ASN A 538 -7.21 11.46 10.28
N PHE A 539 -7.43 11.15 11.55
CA PHE A 539 -8.77 11.12 12.15
C PHE A 539 -9.48 12.47 12.03
N ALA A 540 -8.75 13.56 12.30
CA ALA A 540 -9.31 14.92 12.18
C ALA A 540 -9.71 15.26 10.72
N LYS A 541 -8.94 14.84 9.72
CA LYS A 541 -9.27 15.05 8.29
C LYS A 541 -10.48 14.24 7.85
N GLU A 542 -10.55 12.98 8.24
CA GLU A 542 -11.64 12.08 7.89
C GLU A 542 -12.99 12.59 8.40
N HIS A 543 -13.04 13.08 9.64
CA HIS A 543 -14.25 13.58 10.28
C HIS A 543 -14.42 15.11 10.21
N GLY A 544 -13.54 15.83 9.50
CA GLY A 544 -13.63 17.27 9.28
C GLY A 544 -13.37 18.10 10.53
N ILE A 545 -12.70 17.56 11.55
CA ILE A 545 -12.39 18.20 12.85
C ILE A 545 -11.21 19.16 12.67
N LYS A 546 -11.27 20.29 13.35
CA LYS A 546 -10.23 21.34 13.32
C LYS A 546 -9.81 21.74 14.73
N THR A 547 -8.60 22.27 14.82
CA THR A 547 -8.14 22.91 16.07
C THR A 547 -9.09 24.01 16.50
N GLY A 548 -9.57 23.94 17.75
CA GLY A 548 -10.53 24.87 18.35
C GLY A 548 -11.96 24.37 18.38
N ASP A 549 -12.28 23.28 17.69
CA ASP A 549 -13.62 22.67 17.71
C ASP A 549 -13.94 22.07 19.08
N GLU A 550 -15.20 22.11 19.48
CA GLU A 550 -15.72 21.38 20.65
C GLU A 550 -16.28 20.04 20.18
N LEU A 551 -15.89 18.99 20.85
CA LEU A 551 -16.34 17.63 20.63
C LEU A 551 -17.00 17.09 21.88
N GLU A 552 -17.92 16.17 21.70
CA GLU A 552 -18.44 15.34 22.78
C GLU A 552 -17.75 13.98 22.69
N ILE A 553 -17.13 13.56 23.78
CA ILE A 553 -16.46 12.25 23.87
C ILE A 553 -17.11 11.39 24.95
N ARG A 554 -17.08 10.07 24.72
CA ARG A 554 -17.54 9.06 25.67
C ARG A 554 -16.54 7.92 25.69
N THR A 555 -15.95 7.65 26.84
CA THR A 555 -15.03 6.53 27.02
C THR A 555 -15.80 5.22 27.22
N SER A 556 -15.14 4.11 26.91
CA SER A 556 -15.72 2.78 27.09
C SER A 556 -16.15 2.55 28.54
N GLY A 557 -17.41 2.14 28.75
CA GLY A 557 -17.98 1.91 30.07
C GLY A 557 -18.65 3.11 30.71
N GLU A 558 -18.59 4.30 30.11
CA GLU A 558 -19.27 5.51 30.62
C GLU A 558 -20.55 5.76 29.81
N ASN A 559 -21.61 6.23 30.49
CA ASN A 559 -22.88 6.59 29.83
C ASN A 559 -22.98 8.08 29.50
N GLU A 560 -22.13 8.91 30.07
CA GLU A 560 -22.20 10.36 29.92
C GLU A 560 -21.24 10.88 28.86
N TRP A 561 -21.75 11.74 27.98
CA TRP A 561 -20.94 12.47 27.02
C TRP A 561 -20.26 13.68 27.68
N LYS A 562 -18.95 13.80 27.53
CA LYS A 562 -18.15 14.90 28.07
C LYS A 562 -17.71 15.83 26.94
N LYS A 563 -17.86 17.13 27.16
CA LYS A 563 -17.41 18.14 26.18
C LYS A 563 -15.92 18.42 26.32
N VAL A 564 -15.19 18.29 25.24
CA VAL A 564 -13.76 18.56 25.18
C VAL A 564 -13.44 19.48 24.02
N LYS A 565 -12.39 20.30 24.16
CA LYS A 565 -11.96 21.23 23.12
C LYS A 565 -10.63 20.81 22.53
N VAL A 566 -10.58 20.63 21.21
CA VAL A 566 -9.36 20.30 20.48
C VAL A 566 -8.37 21.46 20.52
N THR A 567 -7.19 21.24 21.08
CA THR A 567 -6.15 22.28 21.19
C THR A 567 -5.07 22.15 20.14
N GLY A 568 -4.82 20.94 19.61
CA GLY A 568 -3.81 20.71 18.58
C GLY A 568 -4.04 19.48 17.73
N LEU A 569 -3.40 19.46 16.57
CA LEU A 569 -3.32 18.28 15.71
C LEU A 569 -1.92 17.69 15.81
N ILE A 570 -1.84 16.37 15.87
CA ILE A 570 -0.61 15.58 15.98
C ILE A 570 -0.58 14.48 14.92
N ASN A 571 0.60 13.94 14.67
CA ASN A 571 0.75 12.69 13.93
C ASN A 571 1.21 11.58 14.87
N ASN A 572 0.64 10.38 14.68
CA ASN A 572 1.00 9.19 15.44
C ASN A 572 1.13 7.98 14.50
N PRO A 573 2.29 7.31 14.47
CA PRO A 573 2.53 6.16 13.60
C PRO A 573 1.90 4.86 14.09
N ASN A 574 1.37 4.82 15.32
CA ASN A 574 0.88 3.58 15.93
C ASN A 574 -0.64 3.54 16.08
N THR A 575 -1.23 4.62 16.59
CA THR A 575 -2.67 4.67 16.90
C THR A 575 -3.26 6.00 16.46
N GLN A 576 -4.48 5.94 15.93
CA GLN A 576 -5.26 7.14 15.66
C GLN A 576 -6.13 7.48 16.87
N GLY A 577 -6.41 8.75 17.08
CA GLY A 577 -7.35 9.19 18.08
C GLY A 577 -6.94 10.40 18.91
N ILE A 578 -7.32 10.37 20.16
CA ILE A 578 -7.16 11.47 21.10
C ILE A 578 -6.00 11.17 22.05
N VAL A 579 -5.16 12.17 22.29
CA VAL A 579 -4.06 12.08 23.27
C VAL A 579 -4.13 13.27 24.22
N MET A 580 -4.10 13.01 25.52
CA MET A 580 -4.07 14.01 26.59
C MET A 580 -3.40 13.46 27.83
N LEU A 581 -3.00 14.31 28.75
CA LEU A 581 -2.44 13.90 30.06
C LEU A 581 -3.54 13.43 31.04
N GLU A 582 -3.18 12.58 32.01
CA GLU A 582 -4.03 12.15 33.14
C GLU A 582 -4.71 13.35 33.80
N SER A 583 -3.95 14.39 34.13
CA SER A 583 -4.46 15.63 34.76
C SER A 583 -5.56 16.32 33.93
N THR A 584 -5.45 16.27 32.63
CA THR A 584 -6.44 16.84 31.68
C THR A 584 -7.69 15.96 31.60
N LEU A 585 -7.52 14.63 31.59
CA LEU A 585 -8.62 13.66 31.58
C LEU A 585 -9.49 13.81 32.83
N GLU A 586 -8.89 13.75 34.01
CA GLU A 586 -9.59 13.89 35.33
C GLU A 586 -10.30 15.24 35.47
N LYS A 587 -9.69 16.33 34.99
CA LYS A 587 -10.31 17.66 34.98
C LYS A 587 -11.57 17.73 34.12
N ASN A 588 -11.67 16.92 33.07
CA ASN A 588 -12.87 16.79 32.25
C ASN A 588 -13.87 15.78 32.85
N GLY A 589 -13.62 15.25 34.05
CA GLY A 589 -14.53 14.36 34.76
C GLY A 589 -14.60 12.96 34.16
N ILE A 590 -13.49 12.47 33.63
CA ILE A 590 -13.33 11.10 33.09
C ILE A 590 -12.32 10.39 33.98
N ASP A 591 -12.66 9.17 34.42
CA ASP A 591 -11.80 8.38 35.31
C ASP A 591 -10.58 7.84 34.57
N PHE A 592 -9.41 7.92 35.20
CA PHE A 592 -8.17 7.36 34.71
C PHE A 592 -8.04 5.90 35.11
N VAL A 593 -8.16 4.97 34.17
CA VAL A 593 -8.00 3.53 34.39
C VAL A 593 -6.75 3.05 33.65
N PRO A 594 -5.61 2.90 34.35
CA PRO A 594 -4.38 2.49 33.69
C PRO A 594 -4.48 1.07 33.15
N THR A 595 -3.93 0.86 31.96
CA THR A 595 -3.87 -0.43 31.26
C THR A 595 -2.43 -0.94 31.14
N THR A 596 -1.47 -0.03 31.28
CA THR A 596 -0.05 -0.33 31.05
C THR A 596 0.82 0.49 31.97
N ILE A 597 1.91 -0.09 32.46
CA ILE A 597 2.99 0.61 33.17
C ILE A 597 4.18 0.64 32.21
N ILE A 598 4.69 1.82 31.93
CA ILE A 598 5.86 2.02 31.04
C ILE A 598 7.07 2.42 31.91
N THR A 599 8.24 1.85 31.60
CA THR A 599 9.46 2.12 32.38
C THR A 599 10.71 2.18 31.49
N SER A 600 11.67 3.01 31.89
CA SER A 600 12.99 3.05 31.24
C SER A 600 13.93 1.92 31.67
N LYS A 601 13.47 1.02 32.57
CA LYS A 601 14.22 -0.18 32.95
C LYS A 601 13.90 -1.33 32.01
N SER A 602 14.89 -2.17 31.73
CA SER A 602 14.64 -3.47 31.13
C SER A 602 14.06 -4.42 32.17
N VAL A 603 12.82 -4.80 32.02
CA VAL A 603 12.10 -5.73 32.91
C VAL A 603 12.17 -7.13 32.31
N ASP A 604 12.51 -8.12 33.17
CA ASP A 604 12.49 -9.53 32.76
C ASP A 604 11.04 -10.01 32.61
N GLU A 605 10.69 -10.57 31.46
CA GLU A 605 9.36 -11.12 31.15
C GLU A 605 8.90 -12.12 32.22
N ASN A 606 9.81 -12.95 32.75
CA ASN A 606 9.49 -13.97 33.75
C ASN A 606 9.28 -13.39 35.14
N LYS A 607 9.58 -12.09 35.39
CA LYS A 607 9.46 -11.49 36.72
C LYS A 607 8.02 -11.51 37.25
N TYR A 608 7.06 -11.37 36.36
CA TYR A 608 5.64 -11.28 36.71
C TYR A 608 4.82 -12.49 36.23
N GLU A 609 5.44 -13.59 35.82
CA GLU A 609 4.79 -14.81 35.30
C GLU A 609 3.73 -15.39 36.27
N ASN A 610 3.89 -15.17 37.58
CA ASN A 610 2.94 -15.62 38.62
C ASN A 610 2.10 -14.49 39.20
N SER A 611 1.98 -13.34 38.54
CA SER A 611 1.16 -12.22 39.00
C SER A 611 -0.27 -12.37 38.49
N ASP A 612 -1.25 -12.26 39.37
CA ASP A 612 -2.68 -12.29 38.98
C ASP A 612 -3.13 -11.02 38.26
N TYR A 613 -2.28 -10.00 38.19
CA TYR A 613 -2.64 -8.67 37.73
C TYR A 613 -1.85 -8.20 36.50
N VAL A 614 -0.73 -8.83 36.17
CA VAL A 614 0.09 -8.51 35.01
C VAL A 614 -0.26 -9.47 33.91
N ILE A 615 -0.66 -8.92 32.76
CA ILE A 615 -1.07 -9.69 31.56
C ILE A 615 0.14 -10.04 30.71
N SER A 616 1.02 -9.08 30.45
CA SER A 616 2.24 -9.31 29.67
C SER A 616 3.31 -8.29 30.02
N VAL A 617 4.56 -8.66 29.73
CA VAL A 617 5.72 -7.76 29.81
C VAL A 617 6.40 -7.79 28.46
N SER A 618 6.57 -6.63 27.83
CA SER A 618 7.20 -6.53 26.51
C SER A 618 8.38 -5.59 26.55
N SER A 619 9.48 -5.98 25.91
CA SER A 619 10.64 -5.12 25.76
C SER A 619 10.59 -4.35 24.43
N LYS A 620 11.10 -3.12 24.45
CA LYS A 620 11.28 -2.32 23.23
C LYS A 620 12.13 -3.05 22.19
N SER A 621 13.13 -3.84 22.64
CA SER A 621 14.01 -4.59 21.74
C SER A 621 13.25 -5.66 20.97
N ASP A 622 12.24 -6.28 21.55
CA ASP A 622 11.46 -7.33 20.88
C ASP A 622 10.42 -6.72 19.94
N MET A 623 9.80 -5.60 20.32
CA MET A 623 8.96 -4.82 19.39
C MET A 623 9.74 -4.37 18.16
N VAL A 624 10.98 -3.91 18.31
CA VAL A 624 11.87 -3.53 17.18
C VAL A 624 12.21 -4.73 16.32
N LYS A 625 12.51 -5.90 16.90
CA LYS A 625 12.79 -7.12 16.13
C LYS A 625 11.56 -7.58 15.35
N SER A 626 10.38 -7.54 15.95
CA SER A 626 9.11 -7.85 15.28
C SER A 626 8.90 -6.93 14.08
N TRP A 627 9.09 -5.62 14.25
CA TRP A 627 9.05 -4.64 13.16
C TRP A 627 10.05 -4.97 12.04
N GLU A 628 11.32 -5.26 12.38
CA GLU A 628 12.37 -5.58 11.40
C GLU A 628 12.06 -6.85 10.62
N SER A 629 11.53 -7.89 11.28
CA SER A 629 11.13 -9.14 10.63
C SER A 629 10.05 -8.91 9.57
N ASN A 630 9.09 -8.06 9.85
CA ASN A 630 8.01 -7.73 8.92
C ASN A 630 8.49 -6.88 7.74
N ILE A 631 9.47 -5.99 7.94
CA ILE A 631 10.04 -5.20 6.84
C ILE A 631 10.76 -6.08 5.82
N GLU A 632 11.41 -7.17 6.22
CA GLU A 632 12.09 -8.09 5.28
C GLU A 632 11.15 -8.62 4.18
N ILE A 633 9.87 -8.72 4.49
CA ILE A 633 8.83 -9.14 3.55
C ILE A 633 8.64 -8.08 2.44
N PHE A 634 8.64 -6.80 2.78
CA PHE A 634 8.54 -5.69 1.82
C PHE A 634 9.73 -5.64 0.86
N ASP A 635 10.91 -6.10 1.27
CA ASP A 635 12.12 -6.11 0.43
C ASP A 635 11.93 -6.89 -0.87
N VAL A 636 11.15 -7.98 -0.87
CA VAL A 636 10.85 -8.76 -2.08
C VAL A 636 10.04 -7.91 -3.08
N ILE A 637 9.04 -7.20 -2.60
CA ILE A 637 8.18 -6.32 -3.42
C ILE A 637 9.01 -5.17 -3.98
N ILE A 638 9.85 -4.55 -3.15
CA ILE A 638 10.75 -3.48 -3.53
C ILE A 638 11.72 -3.96 -4.62
N MET A 639 12.31 -5.14 -4.47
CA MET A 639 13.21 -5.72 -5.46
C MET A 639 12.53 -5.91 -6.82
N ILE A 640 11.26 -6.32 -6.84
CA ILE A 640 10.45 -6.44 -8.05
C ILE A 640 10.26 -5.07 -8.71
N PHE A 641 9.88 -4.04 -7.96
CA PHE A 641 9.69 -2.69 -8.48
C PHE A 641 10.98 -2.05 -8.98
N VAL A 642 12.08 -2.22 -8.27
CA VAL A 642 13.41 -1.77 -8.72
C VAL A 642 13.79 -2.44 -10.03
N SER A 643 13.55 -3.75 -10.16
CA SER A 643 13.83 -4.51 -11.39
C SER A 643 13.03 -3.99 -12.57
N PHE A 644 11.73 -3.73 -12.40
CA PHE A 644 10.88 -3.15 -13.45
C PHE A 644 11.27 -1.73 -13.81
N SER A 645 11.65 -0.92 -12.83
CA SER A 645 12.16 0.43 -13.04
C SER A 645 13.44 0.41 -13.87
N PHE A 646 14.33 -0.53 -13.59
CA PHE A 646 15.57 -0.71 -14.34
C PHE A 646 15.30 -1.06 -15.81
N VAL A 647 14.38 -2.01 -16.07
CA VAL A 647 13.96 -2.38 -17.43
C VAL A 647 13.34 -1.18 -18.15
N LEU A 648 12.51 -0.40 -17.49
CA LEU A 648 11.89 0.80 -18.04
C LEU A 648 12.93 1.84 -18.45
N VAL A 649 13.84 2.22 -17.53
CA VAL A 649 14.93 3.20 -17.79
C VAL A 649 15.79 2.71 -18.95
N PHE A 650 16.13 1.41 -18.96
CA PHE A 650 16.89 0.80 -20.05
C PHE A 650 16.19 0.98 -21.40
N ILE A 651 14.91 0.66 -21.50
CA ILE A 651 14.12 0.75 -22.72
C ILE A 651 14.05 2.19 -23.22
N VAL A 652 13.73 3.13 -22.33
CA VAL A 652 13.60 4.55 -22.66
C VAL A 652 14.90 5.12 -23.19
N LEU A 653 15.99 4.91 -22.45
CA LEU A 653 17.32 5.41 -22.83
C LEU A 653 17.81 4.78 -24.13
N GLN A 654 17.62 3.49 -24.31
CA GLN A 654 18.02 2.80 -25.54
C GLN A 654 17.23 3.28 -26.76
N ASN A 655 15.91 3.51 -26.61
CA ASN A 655 15.09 4.09 -27.68
C ASN A 655 15.53 5.51 -28.03
N ALA A 656 15.73 6.35 -27.02
CA ALA A 656 16.19 7.72 -27.17
C ALA A 656 17.54 7.81 -27.89
N ALA A 657 18.48 7.00 -27.45
CA ALA A 657 19.81 6.98 -27.99
C ALA A 657 19.86 6.42 -29.42
N THR A 658 19.04 5.39 -29.73
CA THR A 658 18.90 4.85 -31.07
C THR A 658 18.25 5.87 -32.02
N LEU A 659 17.25 6.61 -31.55
CA LEU A 659 16.59 7.65 -32.31
C LEU A 659 17.57 8.78 -32.63
N SER A 660 18.27 9.30 -31.63
CA SER A 660 19.28 10.36 -31.80
C SER A 660 20.39 9.97 -32.75
N PHE A 661 20.87 8.72 -32.66
CA PHE A 661 21.89 8.21 -33.60
C PHE A 661 21.39 8.14 -35.05
N ASN A 662 20.19 7.61 -35.28
CA ASN A 662 19.67 7.42 -36.63
C ASN A 662 19.34 8.75 -37.31
N GLU A 663 18.81 9.75 -36.61
CA GLU A 663 18.52 11.07 -37.14
C GLU A 663 19.77 11.83 -37.56
N ARG A 664 20.86 11.64 -36.82
CA ARG A 664 22.15 12.30 -37.07
C ARG A 664 23.12 11.50 -37.93
N ARG A 665 22.71 10.33 -38.40
CA ARG A 665 23.60 9.45 -39.19
C ARG A 665 24.20 10.19 -40.38
N LYS A 666 23.40 11.01 -41.12
CA LYS A 666 23.88 11.82 -42.21
C LYS A 666 24.83 12.93 -41.78
N GLU A 667 24.48 13.69 -40.75
CA GLU A 667 25.34 14.75 -40.18
C GLU A 667 26.68 14.18 -39.70
N PHE A 668 26.67 13.03 -39.00
CA PHE A 668 27.88 12.35 -38.58
C PHE A 668 28.72 11.83 -39.74
N ALA A 669 28.09 11.37 -40.83
CA ALA A 669 28.79 10.99 -42.03
C ALA A 669 29.49 12.20 -42.68
N THR A 670 28.80 13.35 -42.80
CA THR A 670 29.37 14.60 -43.30
C THR A 670 30.54 15.09 -42.45
N LEU A 671 30.38 15.11 -41.11
CA LEU A 671 31.45 15.51 -40.19
C LEU A 671 32.67 14.57 -40.28
N LYS A 672 32.41 13.27 -40.49
CA LYS A 672 33.48 12.28 -40.68
C LYS A 672 34.21 12.48 -41.98
N VAL A 673 33.53 12.86 -43.06
CA VAL A 673 34.16 13.23 -44.34
C VAL A 673 34.97 14.52 -44.22
N MET A 674 34.53 15.48 -43.41
CA MET A 674 35.28 16.71 -43.09
C MET A 674 36.47 16.49 -42.12
N GLY A 675 36.77 15.23 -41.76
CA GLY A 675 37.96 14.89 -40.97
C GLY A 675 37.76 14.86 -39.45
N VAL A 676 36.53 15.00 -38.96
CA VAL A 676 36.23 14.87 -37.52
C VAL A 676 36.44 13.43 -37.04
N LYS A 677 37.29 13.24 -36.04
CA LYS A 677 37.62 11.91 -35.51
C LYS A 677 36.38 11.22 -34.95
N HIS A 678 36.25 9.93 -35.18
CA HIS A 678 35.13 9.14 -34.67
C HIS A 678 35.05 9.17 -33.11
N THR A 679 36.16 9.42 -32.40
CA THR A 679 36.18 9.60 -30.95
C THR A 679 35.43 10.86 -30.50
N ASP A 680 35.49 11.93 -31.27
CA ASP A 680 34.84 13.20 -30.95
C ASP A 680 33.35 13.15 -31.29
N LEU A 681 32.96 12.44 -32.35
CA LEU A 681 31.58 12.15 -32.65
C LEU A 681 30.92 11.30 -31.57
N LYS A 682 31.64 10.32 -31.01
CA LYS A 682 31.17 9.54 -29.87
C LYS A 682 30.95 10.41 -28.63
N LYS A 683 31.88 11.33 -28.34
CA LYS A 683 31.75 12.26 -27.20
C LYS A 683 30.53 13.17 -27.36
N ILE A 684 30.27 13.70 -28.57
CA ILE A 684 29.09 14.54 -28.85
C ILE A 684 27.80 13.76 -28.58
N LEU A 685 27.68 12.53 -29.08
CA LEU A 685 26.49 11.70 -28.89
C LEU A 685 26.26 11.33 -27.41
N ARG A 686 27.33 10.94 -26.71
CA ARG A 686 27.25 10.60 -25.27
C ARG A 686 26.85 11.82 -24.43
N ALA A 687 27.50 12.97 -24.68
CA ALA A 687 27.21 14.18 -23.93
C ALA A 687 25.75 14.63 -24.03
N GLN A 688 25.11 14.50 -25.21
CA GLN A 688 23.72 14.87 -25.37
C GLN A 688 22.78 14.01 -24.49
N ASN A 689 22.95 12.69 -24.55
CA ASN A 689 22.09 11.78 -23.80
C ASN A 689 22.32 11.92 -22.28
N LEU A 690 23.57 12.17 -21.85
CA LEU A 690 23.89 12.43 -20.45
C LEU A 690 23.23 13.72 -19.94
N TRP A 691 23.22 14.80 -20.76
CA TRP A 691 22.50 16.02 -20.40
C TRP A 691 21.00 15.79 -20.25
N LEU A 692 20.37 15.03 -21.16
CA LEU A 692 18.97 14.67 -21.08
C LEU A 692 18.69 13.79 -19.84
N THR A 693 19.64 12.92 -19.48
CA THR A 693 19.53 12.09 -18.26
C THR A 693 19.54 12.96 -17.00
N ILE A 694 20.48 13.91 -16.90
CA ILE A 694 20.54 14.82 -15.74
C ILE A 694 19.23 15.62 -15.61
N VAL A 695 18.75 16.18 -16.73
CA VAL A 695 17.48 16.94 -16.72
C VAL A 695 16.31 16.04 -16.35
N GLY A 696 16.28 14.79 -16.83
CA GLY A 696 15.23 13.82 -16.50
C GLY A 696 15.23 13.43 -15.03
N ILE A 697 16.41 13.17 -14.45
CA ILE A 697 16.57 12.89 -13.02
C ILE A 697 16.06 14.08 -12.18
N LEU A 698 16.55 15.29 -12.46
CA LEU A 698 16.14 16.51 -11.74
C LEU A 698 14.64 16.82 -11.89
N ALA A 699 14.05 16.48 -13.03
CA ALA A 699 12.61 16.63 -13.23
C ALA A 699 11.78 15.56 -12.49
N GLY A 700 12.30 14.33 -12.38
CA GLY A 700 11.62 13.23 -11.70
C GLY A 700 11.63 13.36 -10.17
N MET A 701 12.72 13.86 -9.59
CA MET A 701 12.90 13.95 -8.13
C MET A 701 11.72 14.61 -7.37
N PRO A 702 11.23 15.79 -7.73
CA PRO A 702 10.15 16.42 -6.97
C PRO A 702 8.80 15.70 -7.11
N PHE A 703 8.61 14.92 -8.19
CA PHE A 703 7.38 14.14 -8.35
C PHE A 703 7.42 12.82 -7.58
N ALA A 704 8.59 12.29 -7.26
CA ALA A 704 8.72 11.01 -6.57
C ALA A 704 8.10 11.07 -5.17
N ILE A 705 8.40 12.09 -4.38
CA ILE A 705 7.82 12.25 -3.03
C ILE A 705 6.30 12.42 -3.09
N TYR A 706 5.77 13.10 -4.12
CA TYR A 706 4.32 13.24 -4.30
C TYR A 706 3.66 11.90 -4.62
N VAL A 707 4.26 11.09 -5.51
CA VAL A 707 3.76 9.75 -5.84
C VAL A 707 3.85 8.83 -4.63
N LEU A 708 4.95 8.90 -3.88
CA LEU A 708 5.14 8.10 -2.66
C LEU A 708 4.09 8.46 -1.60
N ARG A 709 3.77 9.75 -1.41
CA ARG A 709 2.69 10.17 -0.52
C ARG A 709 1.34 9.59 -0.93
N LEU A 710 0.99 9.67 -2.20
CA LEU A 710 -0.26 9.07 -2.71
C LEU A 710 -0.31 7.55 -2.48
N MET A 711 0.84 6.88 -2.52
CA MET A 711 0.91 5.43 -2.24
C MET A 711 0.58 5.12 -0.78
N PHE A 712 1.04 5.93 0.17
CA PHE A 712 0.79 5.72 1.59
C PHE A 712 -0.55 6.29 2.07
N GLU A 713 -1.07 7.38 1.48
CA GLU A 713 -2.39 7.93 1.79
C GLU A 713 -3.54 6.94 1.53
N THR A 714 -3.33 5.90 0.72
CA THR A 714 -4.33 4.87 0.43
C THR A 714 -4.27 3.67 1.37
N ASN A 715 -3.36 3.66 2.34
CA ASN A 715 -3.11 2.53 3.24
C ASN A 715 -4.04 2.50 4.48
N GLY A 716 -5.24 3.09 4.39
CA GLY A 716 -6.18 3.16 5.51
C GLY A 716 -5.91 4.33 6.46
N GLY A 717 -6.88 4.58 7.37
CA GLY A 717 -6.83 5.67 8.34
C GLY A 717 -6.13 5.32 9.66
N ASP A 718 -5.79 4.05 9.87
CA ASP A 718 -5.38 3.53 11.19
C ASP A 718 -3.96 3.91 11.62
N VAL A 719 -3.10 4.30 10.67
CA VAL A 719 -1.69 4.65 10.91
C VAL A 719 -1.29 5.87 10.09
N ASP A 720 -0.55 6.80 10.70
CA ASP A 720 0.02 7.95 9.99
C ASP A 720 1.31 7.57 9.25
N TYR A 721 1.19 7.25 7.97
CA TYR A 721 2.37 7.08 7.12
C TYR A 721 2.88 8.43 6.60
N VAL A 722 4.00 8.89 7.11
CA VAL A 722 4.65 10.10 6.60
C VAL A 722 5.72 9.71 5.59
N ALA A 723 5.37 9.78 4.31
CA ALA A 723 6.29 9.45 3.21
C ALA A 723 7.60 10.26 3.32
N GLU A 724 8.71 9.56 3.37
CA GLU A 724 10.04 10.14 3.50
C GLU A 724 10.99 9.56 2.45
N ILE A 725 11.86 10.41 1.91
CA ILE A 725 12.95 9.98 1.03
C ILE A 725 14.22 10.66 1.53
N THR A 726 15.17 9.88 1.97
CA THR A 726 16.42 10.41 2.51
C THR A 726 17.29 11.08 1.41
N PRO A 727 18.10 12.06 1.75
CA PRO A 727 19.06 12.65 0.81
C PRO A 727 19.99 11.59 0.18
N LEU A 728 20.32 10.54 0.91
CA LEU A 728 21.13 9.43 0.43
C LEU A 728 20.43 8.66 -0.69
N THR A 729 19.15 8.37 -0.54
CA THR A 729 18.32 7.67 -1.54
C THR A 729 18.16 8.50 -2.82
N TYR A 730 18.01 9.83 -2.72
CA TYR A 730 18.04 10.70 -3.89
C TYR A 730 19.38 10.58 -4.65
N ILE A 731 20.51 10.55 -3.94
CA ILE A 731 21.84 10.41 -4.53
C ILE A 731 22.02 9.03 -5.16
N ILE A 732 21.64 7.96 -4.46
CA ILE A 732 21.74 6.57 -4.94
C ILE A 732 20.91 6.39 -6.21
N SER A 733 19.65 6.81 -6.22
CA SER A 733 18.76 6.74 -7.37
C SER A 733 19.29 7.51 -8.57
N ALA A 734 19.84 8.70 -8.33
CA ALA A 734 20.47 9.50 -9.37
C ALA A 734 21.72 8.79 -9.96
N ILE A 735 22.55 8.20 -9.10
CA ILE A 735 23.76 7.45 -9.51
C ILE A 735 23.34 6.22 -10.32
N ILE A 736 22.37 5.43 -9.85
CA ILE A 736 21.88 4.24 -10.57
C ILE A 736 21.39 4.64 -11.95
N THR A 737 20.48 5.62 -12.05
CA THR A 737 19.94 6.10 -13.33
C THR A 737 21.05 6.61 -14.25
N TYR A 738 22.02 7.34 -13.70
CA TYR A 738 23.15 7.88 -14.47
C TYR A 738 24.09 6.77 -14.97
N ILE A 739 24.41 5.76 -14.17
CA ILE A 739 25.24 4.61 -14.54
C ILE A 739 24.57 3.81 -15.66
N VAL A 740 23.26 3.54 -15.53
CA VAL A 740 22.50 2.86 -16.59
C VAL A 740 22.55 3.66 -17.89
N SER A 741 22.34 4.97 -17.81
CA SER A 741 22.47 5.87 -18.96
C SER A 741 23.87 5.82 -19.59
N LEU A 742 24.92 5.86 -18.77
CA LEU A 742 26.30 5.80 -19.22
C LEU A 742 26.62 4.47 -19.93
N ALA A 743 26.15 3.35 -19.38
CA ALA A 743 26.33 2.02 -19.96
C ALA A 743 25.67 1.92 -21.34
N ILE A 744 24.40 2.32 -21.45
CA ILE A 744 23.64 2.30 -22.70
C ILE A 744 24.30 3.21 -23.75
N ASN A 745 24.65 4.43 -23.38
CA ASN A 745 25.30 5.38 -24.28
C ASN A 745 26.66 4.87 -24.75
N THR A 746 27.38 4.14 -23.92
CA THR A 746 28.66 3.52 -24.27
C THR A 746 28.46 2.41 -25.29
N ILE A 747 27.49 1.53 -25.09
CA ILE A 747 27.16 0.46 -26.04
C ILE A 747 26.75 1.04 -27.39
N LEU A 748 25.88 2.04 -27.38
CA LEU A 748 25.35 2.63 -28.62
C LEU A 748 26.39 3.45 -29.37
N SER A 749 27.28 4.14 -28.66
CA SER A 749 28.35 4.91 -29.26
C SER A 749 29.33 4.07 -30.09
N ARG A 750 29.37 2.73 -29.84
CA ARG A 750 30.13 1.79 -30.68
C ARG A 750 29.59 1.70 -32.10
N LYS A 751 28.27 1.96 -32.31
CA LYS A 751 27.65 2.00 -33.66
C LYS A 751 28.16 3.15 -34.52
N VAL A 752 28.65 4.26 -33.92
CA VAL A 752 29.25 5.39 -34.66
C VAL A 752 30.48 4.95 -35.47
N ARG A 753 31.22 3.96 -35.01
CA ARG A 753 32.38 3.41 -35.72
C ARG A 753 31.98 2.71 -37.03
N LYS A 754 30.78 2.11 -37.07
CA LYS A 754 30.27 1.32 -38.19
C LYS A 754 29.50 2.15 -39.24
N ILE A 755 29.55 3.50 -39.20
CA ILE A 755 28.91 4.36 -40.21
C ILE A 755 29.68 4.25 -41.50
N ASP A 756 29.04 3.70 -42.55
CA ASP A 756 29.50 3.72 -43.91
C ASP A 756 29.23 5.10 -44.50
N MET A 757 30.32 5.79 -44.92
CA MET A 757 30.26 7.14 -45.48
C MET A 757 29.64 7.15 -46.87
N ALA A 758 29.98 6.15 -47.71
CA ALA A 758 29.50 6.07 -49.07
C ALA A 758 28.01 5.81 -49.17
N GLU A 759 27.51 4.83 -48.37
CA GLU A 759 26.07 4.51 -48.30
C GLU A 759 25.25 5.66 -47.71
N SER A 760 25.82 6.36 -46.70
CA SER A 760 25.11 7.46 -46.01
C SER A 760 24.99 8.73 -46.84
N MET A 761 25.90 8.94 -47.83
CA MET A 761 25.91 10.06 -48.75
C MET A 761 25.10 9.77 -50.04
N LYS A 762 25.13 8.53 -50.55
CA LYS A 762 24.35 8.11 -51.74
C LYS A 762 22.83 8.19 -51.61
N ALA A 763 22.32 8.26 -50.38
CA ALA A 763 20.88 8.39 -50.15
C ALA A 763 20.30 9.80 -50.42
N THR A 764 21.01 10.66 -51.13
CA THR A 764 20.65 12.05 -51.44
C THR A 764 20.40 12.31 -52.94
N GLU A 765 20.63 11.34 -53.82
CA GLU A 765 20.15 11.30 -55.17
C GLU A 765 18.94 10.35 -55.28
#